data_abf23675c401d0434fe9573b28b88e91
#
_entry.id   abf23675c401d0434fe9573b28b88e91
#
_cell.length_a   1.000
_cell.length_b   1.000
_cell.length_c   1.000
_cell.angle_alpha   90.00
_cell.angle_beta   90.00
_cell.angle_gamma   90.00
#
_symmetry.space_group_name_H-M   'P 1'
#
loop_
_entity.id
_entity.type
_entity.pdbx_description
1 polymer ?
#
loop_
_entity_poly.entity_id
_entity_poly.type
_entity_poly.pdbx_seq_one_letter_code
_entity_poly.pdbx_strand_id
1 'polypeptide(L)'
;MGDEEHRVPLVEDTKVRVLYETEASYGPDDKVDYPPAGTNSIYSAILSRNEAVKDATRLKTFLELRDKYAKKNVLFEDPLFPANDSSFSYSHKPSMKVEWKRPTEICENPQFIVDGANRTDICQGELGDCWLLAAIACLTVNEKLLYRVIPPDQSFTENYAGIFHFQFWRYGEWIDVVVDDRIPTSNNQLVFTKSFRKNEFWSALLEKAYAKLHGSYEALKGGNTLEAMEDFTGGVTEFFELSEAPKEIYNIMRKALERGSLMGCSIDVFSASDLESRTEQGLVRGHAYSIIGLAECDEVAKDTRIRLIRLRNPWGWVLWRGPWSANSEEWSTISTADKDNLKKQTVETSEFWMSFEDFKKNFTKLEMCNLTPDTLQGDERNSWTVSVNEGRWVRGSSAGGCRNFPNTFWTNPQYRLQLSEEDDDPEDRQAACTVVVALMQKGRRMQRHQGAKFFTIGFSIYEMCGQNQHLQKDFFLYTASKAKCKTYINLREVTERIHLPPGEYVIIPTTFEAHQEGEFILRVFSEKQSTSDDFLLFISFHPSVLPCVIDHQQDERKKEKPIVFVSDRARANKEIEHDGIQGEKKKKPKQKLLQPEEETEEEKQFRAIYQKIAGEDMQICANELRTIMKNVLSKHNEIKTEGFSLETCRSMIALMDTDGTGKLNLQEFKHLWKKIKEWQLIFKRYDKDKSVSISSFEMRNAVNDAGFQLNKQLYDIIAMRYADEHLNIDFDSYICCFVRLEGMFSKYTPHLMFSTESSLIKKIQNILHFL
;
A
#
# COMPACT_ATOMS: atom_id res chain seq x y z
N MET A 1 -40.13 34.83 -5.60
CA MET A 1 -39.00 34.90 -6.54
C MET A 1 -37.91 34.14 -5.82
N GLY A 2 -37.72 32.91 -6.24
CA GLY A 2 -36.84 31.99 -5.54
C GLY A 2 -35.42 32.18 -6.02
N ASP A 3 -34.49 32.08 -5.07
CA ASP A 3 -33.08 32.01 -5.33
C ASP A 3 -32.75 30.68 -5.98
N GLU A 4 -32.51 30.68 -7.29
CA GLU A 4 -31.86 29.57 -8.00
C GLU A 4 -30.37 29.61 -7.64
N GLU A 5 -29.99 28.74 -6.68
CA GLU A 5 -28.60 28.35 -6.48
C GLU A 5 -28.05 27.80 -7.82
N HIS A 6 -27.16 28.55 -8.43
CA HIS A 6 -26.35 28.07 -9.55
C HIS A 6 -25.50 26.87 -9.10
N ARG A 7 -26.07 25.68 -9.22
CA ARG A 7 -25.29 24.42 -9.17
C ARG A 7 -24.38 24.39 -10.39
N VAL A 8 -23.09 24.61 -10.18
CA VAL A 8 -22.08 24.36 -11.18
C VAL A 8 -22.22 22.87 -11.59
N PRO A 9 -22.42 22.59 -12.89
CA PRO A 9 -22.56 21.19 -13.34
C PRO A 9 -21.29 20.43 -12.95
N LEU A 10 -21.46 19.18 -12.51
CA LEU A 10 -20.38 18.20 -12.33
C LEU A 10 -19.46 18.31 -13.54
N VAL A 11 -18.22 18.71 -13.35
CA VAL A 11 -17.21 18.64 -14.40
C VAL A 11 -17.17 17.16 -14.79
N GLU A 12 -17.59 16.84 -16.02
CA GLU A 12 -17.41 15.53 -16.62
C GLU A 12 -15.91 15.28 -16.70
N ASP A 13 -15.34 14.73 -15.61
CA ASP A 13 -14.04 14.11 -15.65
C ASP A 13 -14.15 12.99 -16.67
N THR A 14 -13.48 13.14 -17.80
CA THR A 14 -13.43 12.17 -18.88
C THR A 14 -13.35 10.77 -18.30
N LYS A 15 -14.21 9.87 -18.78
CA LYS A 15 -14.28 8.46 -18.35
C LYS A 15 -12.89 7.90 -18.12
N VAL A 16 -12.63 7.43 -16.91
CA VAL A 16 -11.35 6.82 -16.56
C VAL A 16 -11.11 5.65 -17.49
N ARG A 17 -10.03 5.72 -18.27
CA ARG A 17 -9.63 4.63 -19.17
C ARG A 17 -9.02 3.52 -18.34
N VAL A 18 -9.52 2.30 -18.50
CA VAL A 18 -9.01 1.10 -17.86
C VAL A 18 -8.30 0.26 -18.89
N LEU A 19 -7.03 -0.04 -18.64
CA LEU A 19 -6.27 -1.03 -19.38
C LEU A 19 -6.13 -2.28 -18.51
N TYR A 20 -6.45 -3.42 -19.11
CA TYR A 20 -6.21 -4.72 -18.50
C TYR A 20 -5.01 -5.36 -19.20
N GLU A 21 -4.04 -5.80 -18.42
CA GLU A 21 -3.04 -6.71 -18.94
C GLU A 21 -3.72 -8.06 -19.14
N THR A 22 -3.63 -8.62 -20.36
CA THR A 22 -4.12 -9.97 -20.64
C THR A 22 -3.20 -10.96 -19.91
N GLU A 23 -3.58 -11.33 -18.70
CA GLU A 23 -2.99 -12.52 -18.08
C GLU A 23 -3.31 -13.73 -18.95
N ALA A 24 -2.31 -14.57 -19.19
CA ALA A 24 -2.49 -15.82 -19.91
C ALA A 24 -3.68 -16.59 -19.34
N SER A 25 -4.72 -16.64 -20.12
CA SER A 25 -6.03 -17.26 -19.99
C SER A 25 -6.26 -18.18 -18.77
N TYR A 26 -7.10 -17.71 -17.86
CA TYR A 26 -8.07 -18.55 -17.18
C TYR A 26 -9.43 -18.29 -17.83
N GLY A 27 -10.21 -19.36 -18.08
CA GLY A 27 -11.47 -19.29 -18.80
C GLY A 27 -12.53 -18.39 -18.14
N PRO A 28 -13.55 -17.92 -18.88
CA PRO A 28 -14.53 -16.93 -18.44
C PRO A 28 -15.55 -17.41 -17.39
N ASP A 29 -15.47 -18.62 -16.87
CA ASP A 29 -16.52 -19.25 -16.06
C ASP A 29 -16.18 -19.54 -14.59
N ASP A 30 -15.00 -19.14 -14.09
CA ASP A 30 -14.73 -19.32 -12.66
C ASP A 30 -15.36 -18.18 -11.86
N LYS A 31 -16.60 -18.43 -11.41
CA LYS A 31 -17.19 -17.69 -10.29
C LYS A 31 -16.28 -17.90 -9.08
N VAL A 32 -15.56 -16.85 -8.71
CA VAL A 32 -14.80 -16.84 -7.45
C VAL A 32 -15.83 -16.75 -6.33
N ASP A 33 -16.16 -17.89 -5.72
CA ASP A 33 -16.82 -17.93 -4.43
C ASP A 33 -15.86 -17.34 -3.39
N TYR A 34 -16.15 -16.11 -2.96
CA TYR A 34 -15.47 -15.53 -1.81
C TYR A 34 -15.87 -16.37 -0.58
N PRO A 35 -14.91 -16.90 0.20
CA PRO A 35 -15.27 -17.55 1.45
C PRO A 35 -16.01 -16.54 2.34
N PRO A 36 -17.07 -16.96 3.05
CA PRO A 36 -17.81 -16.07 3.93
C PRO A 36 -16.85 -15.45 4.95
N ALA A 37 -17.01 -14.16 5.20
CA ALA A 37 -16.22 -13.40 6.15
C ALA A 37 -16.46 -13.93 7.57
N GLY A 38 -15.74 -15.00 7.92
CA GLY A 38 -15.67 -15.50 9.27
C GLY A 38 -14.91 -14.48 10.12
N THR A 39 -15.60 -13.88 11.04
CA THR A 39 -15.09 -13.04 12.12
C THR A 39 -13.82 -13.64 12.72
N ASN A 40 -12.69 -12.95 12.63
CA ASN A 40 -11.36 -13.21 13.16
C ASN A 40 -10.28 -13.77 12.21
N SER A 41 -10.60 -14.31 11.03
CA SER A 41 -9.56 -15.01 10.26
C SER A 41 -8.69 -14.10 9.40
N ILE A 42 -9.21 -12.98 8.89
CA ILE A 42 -8.47 -12.10 7.96
C ILE A 42 -7.48 -11.22 8.72
N TYR A 43 -7.90 -10.62 9.82
CA TYR A 43 -7.03 -9.76 10.62
C TYR A 43 -5.93 -10.55 11.32
N SER A 44 -6.26 -11.70 11.92
CA SER A 44 -5.26 -12.59 12.52
C SER A 44 -4.38 -13.26 11.46
N ALA A 45 -4.88 -13.53 10.27
CA ALA A 45 -4.07 -14.05 9.16
C ALA A 45 -3.15 -12.96 8.56
N ILE A 46 -3.57 -11.70 8.49
CA ILE A 46 -2.73 -10.56 8.06
C ILE A 46 -1.68 -10.27 9.12
N LEU A 47 -2.03 -10.23 10.39
CA LEU A 47 -1.06 -10.04 11.49
C LEU A 47 -0.08 -11.20 11.59
N SER A 48 -0.55 -12.45 11.57
CA SER A 48 0.32 -13.62 11.65
C SER A 48 1.19 -13.79 10.40
N ARG A 49 0.75 -13.34 9.21
CA ARG A 49 1.59 -13.27 8.01
C ARG A 49 2.63 -12.15 8.09
N ASN A 50 2.27 -10.97 8.55
CA ASN A 50 3.22 -9.88 8.75
C ASN A 50 4.24 -10.24 9.84
N GLU A 51 3.83 -10.95 10.87
CA GLU A 51 4.73 -11.48 11.89
C GLU A 51 5.54 -12.67 11.36
N ALA A 52 4.96 -13.59 10.59
CA ALA A 52 5.68 -14.70 9.98
C ALA A 52 6.66 -14.24 8.89
N VAL A 53 6.35 -13.19 8.12
CA VAL A 53 7.29 -12.56 7.18
C VAL A 53 8.36 -11.78 7.94
N LYS A 54 8.02 -11.06 9.00
CA LYS A 54 9.00 -10.42 9.91
C LYS A 54 9.83 -11.45 10.67
N ASP A 55 9.26 -12.56 11.08
CA ASP A 55 9.99 -13.66 11.73
C ASP A 55 10.81 -14.48 10.73
N ALA A 56 10.39 -14.60 9.48
CA ALA A 56 11.21 -15.20 8.41
C ALA A 56 12.39 -14.29 8.01
N THR A 57 12.24 -12.97 8.07
CA THR A 57 13.33 -12.01 7.91
C THR A 57 14.20 -11.88 9.16
N ARG A 58 13.70 -12.21 10.35
CA ARG A 58 14.46 -12.39 11.59
C ARG A 58 15.16 -13.73 11.70
N LEU A 59 14.87 -14.67 10.79
CA LEU A 59 15.65 -15.90 10.69
C LEU A 59 17.10 -15.52 10.38
N LYS A 60 17.94 -15.79 11.37
CA LYS A 60 19.40 -15.74 11.44
C LYS A 60 20.07 -15.51 10.09
N THR A 61 20.99 -14.58 10.07
CA THR A 61 21.76 -14.23 8.86
C THR A 61 22.21 -15.49 8.12
N PHE A 62 22.26 -15.45 6.78
CA PHE A 62 22.78 -16.55 5.95
C PHE A 62 24.07 -17.14 6.54
N LEU A 63 25.00 -16.30 7.02
CA LEU A 63 26.26 -16.74 7.61
C LEU A 63 26.06 -17.61 8.86
N GLU A 64 25.14 -17.25 9.76
CA GLU A 64 24.87 -18.05 10.96
C GLU A 64 24.26 -19.40 10.63
N LEU A 65 23.37 -19.47 9.65
CA LEU A 65 22.78 -20.71 9.16
C LEU A 65 23.86 -21.59 8.48
N ARG A 66 24.65 -21.00 7.57
CA ARG A 66 25.74 -21.71 6.89
C ARG A 66 26.72 -22.31 7.91
N ASP A 67 27.19 -21.52 8.84
CA ASP A 67 28.11 -21.96 9.88
C ASP A 67 27.52 -23.06 10.77
N LYS A 68 26.24 -22.94 11.11
CA LYS A 68 25.53 -23.95 11.91
C LYS A 68 25.49 -25.32 11.21
N TYR A 69 25.17 -25.33 9.91
CA TYR A 69 25.07 -26.56 9.16
C TYR A 69 26.44 -27.13 8.76
N ALA A 70 27.41 -26.28 8.41
CA ALA A 70 28.80 -26.67 8.19
C ALA A 70 29.43 -27.33 9.44
N LYS A 71 29.25 -26.76 10.63
CA LYS A 71 29.73 -27.34 11.91
C LYS A 71 29.11 -28.71 12.21
N LYS A 72 27.88 -28.94 11.76
CA LYS A 72 27.19 -30.22 11.94
C LYS A 72 27.55 -31.25 10.87
N ASN A 73 28.26 -30.84 9.82
CA ASN A 73 28.54 -31.63 8.62
C ASN A 73 27.25 -32.19 7.97
N VAL A 74 26.19 -31.41 7.93
CA VAL A 74 24.88 -31.74 7.34
C VAL A 74 24.48 -30.63 6.38
N LEU A 75 23.99 -30.99 5.21
CA LEU A 75 23.51 -30.02 4.24
C LEU A 75 22.15 -29.43 4.67
N PHE A 76 22.00 -28.15 4.45
CA PHE A 76 20.76 -27.43 4.75
C PHE A 76 19.59 -27.97 3.92
N GLU A 77 18.44 -28.07 4.54
CA GLU A 77 17.15 -28.34 3.91
C GLU A 77 16.20 -27.21 4.33
N ASP A 78 15.63 -26.50 3.34
CA ASP A 78 14.79 -25.35 3.58
C ASP A 78 13.39 -25.77 4.08
N PRO A 79 13.03 -25.47 5.35
CA PRO A 79 11.72 -25.86 5.87
C PRO A 79 10.58 -24.98 5.35
N LEU A 80 10.89 -23.76 4.85
CA LEU A 80 9.91 -22.80 4.34
C LEU A 80 9.64 -22.95 2.84
N PHE A 81 10.56 -23.64 2.13
CA PHE A 81 10.42 -23.97 0.70
C PHE A 81 10.94 -25.40 0.46
N PRO A 82 10.22 -26.42 0.98
CA PRO A 82 10.68 -27.78 0.95
C PRO A 82 10.75 -28.34 -0.48
N ALA A 83 11.68 -29.26 -0.73
CA ALA A 83 11.87 -29.91 -2.02
C ALA A 83 10.77 -30.97 -2.30
N ASN A 84 9.56 -30.49 -2.57
CA ASN A 84 8.40 -31.35 -2.85
C ASN A 84 7.37 -30.64 -3.75
N ASP A 85 6.25 -31.27 -4.02
CA ASP A 85 5.21 -30.78 -4.93
C ASP A 85 4.64 -29.42 -4.50
N SER A 86 4.56 -29.11 -3.20
CA SER A 86 3.98 -27.82 -2.74
C SER A 86 4.81 -26.60 -3.12
N SER A 87 6.13 -26.75 -3.25
CA SER A 87 7.02 -25.70 -3.74
C SER A 87 7.04 -25.61 -5.27
N PHE A 88 6.66 -26.69 -5.95
CA PHE A 88 6.59 -26.75 -7.40
C PHE A 88 5.29 -26.11 -7.91
N SER A 89 4.13 -26.58 -7.42
CA SER A 89 2.82 -26.18 -7.89
C SER A 89 1.78 -26.25 -6.78
N TYR A 90 0.89 -25.26 -6.72
CA TYR A 90 -0.24 -25.20 -5.79
C TYR A 90 -1.56 -25.69 -6.40
N SER A 91 -1.69 -25.67 -7.73
CA SER A 91 -2.97 -25.98 -8.41
C SER A 91 -3.06 -27.43 -8.88
N HIS A 92 -1.98 -27.99 -9.39
CA HIS A 92 -1.97 -29.33 -9.99
C HIS A 92 -0.70 -30.09 -9.65
N LYS A 93 -0.78 -31.43 -9.60
CA LYS A 93 0.42 -32.25 -9.57
C LYS A 93 1.17 -32.08 -10.90
N PRO A 94 2.52 -32.08 -10.85
CA PRO A 94 3.33 -32.06 -12.06
C PRO A 94 2.93 -33.21 -13.01
N SER A 95 2.76 -32.90 -14.29
CA SER A 95 2.48 -33.92 -15.31
C SER A 95 3.68 -34.81 -15.63
N MET A 96 4.88 -34.36 -15.24
CA MET A 96 6.13 -35.07 -15.37
C MET A 96 6.64 -35.57 -14.03
N LYS A 97 7.51 -36.57 -14.05
CA LYS A 97 8.23 -37.03 -12.84
C LYS A 97 9.29 -35.97 -12.49
N VAL A 98 9.08 -35.26 -11.38
CA VAL A 98 10.03 -34.29 -10.84
C VAL A 98 10.85 -34.92 -9.73
N GLU A 99 12.17 -34.79 -9.82
CA GLU A 99 13.14 -35.19 -8.80
C GLU A 99 13.91 -33.94 -8.35
N TRP A 100 13.96 -33.69 -7.05
CA TRP A 100 14.70 -32.57 -6.48
C TRP A 100 16.16 -33.03 -6.22
N LYS A 101 17.10 -32.42 -6.92
CA LYS A 101 18.52 -32.78 -6.83
C LYS A 101 19.38 -31.57 -6.52
N ARG A 102 20.48 -31.82 -5.82
CA ARG A 102 21.53 -30.83 -5.62
C ARG A 102 22.43 -30.76 -6.84
N PRO A 103 23.06 -29.61 -7.16
CA PRO A 103 24.01 -29.52 -8.27
C PRO A 103 25.11 -30.58 -8.26
N THR A 104 25.60 -30.98 -7.07
CA THR A 104 26.57 -32.04 -6.89
C THR A 104 26.06 -33.44 -7.29
N GLU A 105 24.75 -33.62 -7.38
CA GLU A 105 24.10 -34.88 -7.85
C GLU A 105 23.81 -34.82 -9.36
N ILE A 106 23.86 -33.63 -9.97
CA ILE A 106 23.55 -33.38 -11.38
C ILE A 106 24.83 -33.47 -12.23
N CYS A 107 25.95 -32.88 -11.77
CA CYS A 107 27.23 -32.88 -12.47
C CYS A 107 28.43 -32.98 -11.51
N GLU A 108 29.58 -33.35 -12.07
CA GLU A 108 30.79 -33.61 -11.27
C GLU A 108 31.47 -32.38 -10.70
N ASN A 109 31.35 -31.21 -11.36
CA ASN A 109 32.01 -29.98 -10.93
C ASN A 109 31.04 -28.79 -11.00
N PRO A 110 30.04 -28.74 -10.10
CA PRO A 110 29.10 -27.62 -10.09
C PRO A 110 29.78 -26.35 -9.65
N GLN A 111 29.44 -25.26 -10.35
CA GLN A 111 29.92 -23.92 -10.06
C GLN A 111 28.72 -23.00 -9.79
N PHE A 112 28.89 -22.07 -8.88
CA PHE A 112 27.86 -21.06 -8.64
C PHE A 112 27.85 -20.05 -9.80
N ILE A 113 28.99 -19.40 -10.05
CA ILE A 113 29.21 -18.47 -11.16
C ILE A 113 30.52 -18.84 -11.86
N VAL A 114 30.53 -18.81 -13.20
CA VAL A 114 31.73 -19.10 -14.02
C VAL A 114 32.07 -17.87 -14.86
N ASP A 115 33.30 -17.32 -14.71
CA ASP A 115 33.79 -16.16 -15.43
C ASP A 115 32.88 -14.90 -15.31
N GLY A 116 32.18 -14.74 -14.17
CA GLY A 116 31.21 -13.68 -13.91
C GLY A 116 29.81 -14.03 -14.37
N ALA A 117 28.80 -13.64 -13.56
CA ALA A 117 27.40 -13.85 -13.92
C ALA A 117 27.02 -12.97 -15.11
N ASN A 118 26.51 -13.57 -16.15
CA ASN A 118 26.17 -12.86 -17.37
C ASN A 118 24.85 -13.43 -17.99
N ARG A 119 24.36 -12.75 -19.03
CA ARG A 119 23.07 -13.11 -19.63
C ARG A 119 23.06 -14.42 -20.39
N THR A 120 24.24 -14.98 -20.77
CA THR A 120 24.33 -16.32 -21.40
C THR A 120 23.87 -17.43 -20.47
N ASP A 121 23.90 -17.16 -19.16
CA ASP A 121 23.57 -18.11 -18.12
C ASP A 121 22.06 -18.18 -17.84
N ILE A 122 21.26 -17.51 -18.67
CA ILE A 122 19.82 -17.38 -18.49
C ILE A 122 19.09 -17.94 -19.70
N CYS A 123 18.65 -19.19 -19.61
CA CYS A 123 17.84 -19.86 -20.62
C CYS A 123 16.57 -20.38 -20.00
N GLN A 124 15.43 -19.98 -20.56
CA GLN A 124 14.11 -20.38 -20.09
C GLN A 124 13.90 -21.89 -20.20
N GLY A 125 13.30 -22.48 -19.15
CA GLY A 125 12.78 -23.84 -19.16
C GLY A 125 11.26 -23.88 -19.39
N GLU A 126 10.56 -24.76 -18.66
CA GLU A 126 9.13 -25.04 -18.90
C GLU A 126 8.16 -24.21 -18.03
N LEU A 127 8.59 -23.08 -17.42
CA LEU A 127 7.76 -22.37 -16.45
C LEU A 127 6.84 -21.27 -17.06
N GLY A 128 7.22 -20.66 -18.17
CA GLY A 128 6.49 -19.50 -18.70
C GLY A 128 6.74 -18.21 -17.89
N ASP A 129 7.96 -18.05 -17.43
CA ASP A 129 8.45 -16.91 -16.63
C ASP A 129 9.40 -16.01 -17.40
N CYS A 130 9.19 -15.90 -18.72
CA CYS A 130 10.01 -15.04 -19.60
C CYS A 130 10.15 -13.61 -19.07
N TRP A 131 9.14 -13.08 -18.42
CA TRP A 131 9.13 -11.76 -17.79
C TRP A 131 10.19 -11.62 -16.69
N LEU A 132 10.36 -12.65 -15.85
CA LEU A 132 11.40 -12.70 -14.83
C LEU A 132 12.79 -12.81 -15.47
N LEU A 133 12.95 -13.70 -16.43
CA LEU A 133 14.22 -13.93 -17.10
C LEU A 133 14.67 -12.74 -17.94
N ALA A 134 13.72 -12.00 -18.54
CA ALA A 134 14.00 -10.74 -19.20
C ALA A 134 14.55 -9.69 -18.20
N ALA A 135 13.96 -9.60 -17.02
CA ALA A 135 14.46 -8.69 -15.98
C ALA A 135 15.85 -9.10 -15.46
N ILE A 136 16.09 -10.41 -15.23
CA ILE A 136 17.41 -10.91 -14.83
C ILE A 136 18.46 -10.60 -15.92
N ALA A 137 18.12 -10.74 -17.20
CA ALA A 137 19.03 -10.41 -18.29
C ALA A 137 19.35 -8.90 -18.35
N CYS A 138 18.37 -8.03 -18.07
CA CYS A 138 18.63 -6.59 -17.92
C CYS A 138 19.53 -6.30 -16.71
N LEU A 139 19.34 -7.02 -15.61
CA LEU A 139 20.16 -6.86 -14.41
C LEU A 139 21.66 -7.14 -14.68
N THR A 140 21.99 -8.09 -15.56
CA THR A 140 23.39 -8.41 -15.91
C THR A 140 24.13 -7.27 -16.62
N VAL A 141 23.42 -6.24 -17.08
CA VAL A 141 24.05 -5.04 -17.67
C VAL A 141 24.60 -4.11 -16.58
N ASN A 142 24.07 -4.21 -15.35
CA ASN A 142 24.50 -3.41 -14.21
C ASN A 142 25.16 -4.31 -13.14
N GLU A 143 26.48 -4.42 -13.20
CA GLU A 143 27.25 -5.31 -12.32
C GLU A 143 27.04 -5.03 -10.83
N LYS A 144 26.93 -3.76 -10.43
CA LYS A 144 26.73 -3.38 -9.02
C LYS A 144 25.37 -3.90 -8.48
N LEU A 145 24.31 -3.76 -9.26
CA LEU A 145 23.00 -4.28 -8.90
C LEU A 145 22.97 -5.81 -8.97
N LEU A 146 23.60 -6.38 -9.99
CA LEU A 146 23.69 -7.83 -10.13
C LEU A 146 24.27 -8.48 -8.89
N TYR A 147 25.44 -8.02 -8.42
CA TYR A 147 26.07 -8.60 -7.24
C TYR A 147 25.46 -8.15 -5.90
N ARG A 148 24.58 -7.16 -5.91
CA ARG A 148 23.70 -6.92 -4.76
C ARG A 148 22.61 -7.99 -4.66
N VAL A 149 21.96 -8.32 -5.79
CA VAL A 149 20.92 -9.35 -5.85
C VAL A 149 21.50 -10.75 -5.67
N ILE A 150 22.71 -10.99 -6.23
CA ILE A 150 23.40 -12.29 -6.25
C ILE A 150 24.75 -12.12 -5.54
N PRO A 151 24.81 -12.17 -4.20
CA PRO A 151 26.08 -12.06 -3.49
C PRO A 151 27.07 -13.11 -3.99
N PRO A 152 28.32 -12.71 -4.40
CA PRO A 152 29.26 -13.60 -5.07
C PRO A 152 30.04 -14.51 -4.11
N ASP A 153 29.89 -14.36 -2.79
CA ASP A 153 30.63 -15.09 -1.73
C ASP A 153 30.08 -16.49 -1.46
N GLN A 154 29.51 -17.12 -2.47
CA GLN A 154 28.82 -18.42 -2.39
C GLN A 154 29.49 -19.41 -3.34
N SER A 155 29.62 -20.67 -2.88
CA SER A 155 30.32 -21.71 -3.60
C SER A 155 29.78 -23.11 -3.29
N PHE A 156 29.98 -24.05 -4.22
CA PHE A 156 29.74 -25.49 -3.99
C PHE A 156 30.95 -26.22 -3.37
N THR A 157 32.07 -25.53 -3.18
CA THR A 157 33.31 -26.09 -2.66
C THR A 157 33.75 -25.43 -1.36
N GLU A 158 33.88 -24.11 -1.32
CA GLU A 158 34.33 -23.37 -0.14
C GLU A 158 33.16 -23.07 0.79
N ASN A 159 33.27 -23.46 2.08
CA ASN A 159 32.23 -23.28 3.10
C ASN A 159 30.85 -23.80 2.68
N TYR A 160 30.81 -24.81 1.84
CA TYR A 160 29.59 -25.37 1.31
C TYR A 160 28.78 -26.08 2.42
N ALA A 161 27.52 -25.69 2.53
CA ALA A 161 26.55 -26.27 3.47
C ALA A 161 25.18 -26.53 2.81
N GLY A 162 25.10 -26.55 1.47
CA GLY A 162 23.84 -26.72 0.74
C GLY A 162 22.89 -25.54 0.86
N ILE A 163 23.39 -24.35 1.16
CA ILE A 163 22.62 -23.14 1.44
C ILE A 163 23.12 -21.99 0.58
N PHE A 164 22.19 -21.27 -0.03
CA PHE A 164 22.43 -20.09 -0.86
C PHE A 164 21.50 -18.98 -0.50
N HIS A 165 21.85 -17.72 -0.83
CA HIS A 165 21.02 -16.57 -0.55
C HIS A 165 21.04 -15.54 -1.68
N PHE A 166 19.94 -14.76 -1.75
CA PHE A 166 19.73 -13.73 -2.75
C PHE A 166 19.01 -12.56 -2.09
N GLN A 167 19.27 -11.34 -2.56
CA GLN A 167 18.68 -10.14 -2.00
C GLN A 167 17.66 -9.54 -2.97
N PHE A 168 16.48 -9.24 -2.45
CA PHE A 168 15.39 -8.61 -3.19
C PHE A 168 14.89 -7.37 -2.46
N TRP A 169 14.55 -6.35 -3.22
CA TRP A 169 13.85 -5.21 -2.67
C TRP A 169 12.37 -5.50 -2.55
N ARG A 170 11.78 -5.27 -1.37
CA ARG A 170 10.36 -5.51 -1.13
C ARG A 170 9.76 -4.36 -0.34
N TYR A 171 8.92 -3.58 -1.02
CA TYR A 171 8.08 -2.55 -0.41
C TYR A 171 8.84 -1.56 0.50
N GLY A 172 10.02 -1.12 0.08
CA GLY A 172 10.84 -0.14 0.81
C GLY A 172 12.07 -0.72 1.50
N GLU A 173 12.20 -2.05 1.58
CA GLU A 173 13.30 -2.72 2.28
C GLU A 173 13.98 -3.77 1.42
N TRP A 174 15.30 -3.95 1.59
CA TRP A 174 16.02 -5.08 1.04
C TRP A 174 15.92 -6.27 1.99
N ILE A 175 15.49 -7.40 1.47
CA ILE A 175 15.34 -8.65 2.23
C ILE A 175 16.27 -9.71 1.69
N ASP A 176 16.81 -10.55 2.59
CA ASP A 176 17.68 -11.66 2.25
C ASP A 176 16.87 -12.97 2.21
N VAL A 177 16.85 -13.62 1.05
CA VAL A 177 16.10 -14.86 0.83
C VAL A 177 17.05 -16.03 0.75
N VAL A 178 17.03 -16.87 1.77
CA VAL A 178 17.85 -18.07 1.88
C VAL A 178 17.10 -19.27 1.29
N VAL A 179 17.78 -20.12 0.51
CA VAL A 179 17.25 -21.35 -0.07
C VAL A 179 18.25 -22.50 0.12
N ASP A 180 17.76 -23.72 0.13
CA ASP A 180 18.62 -24.88 -0.11
C ASP A 180 18.89 -25.04 -1.63
N ASP A 181 19.93 -25.79 -1.99
CA ASP A 181 20.35 -26.00 -3.37
C ASP A 181 19.69 -27.18 -4.08
N ARG A 182 18.62 -27.75 -3.53
CA ARG A 182 17.83 -28.79 -4.24
C ARG A 182 16.96 -28.11 -5.31
N ILE A 183 17.17 -28.43 -6.57
CA ILE A 183 16.52 -27.86 -7.74
C ILE A 183 15.65 -28.92 -8.42
N PRO A 184 14.47 -28.60 -8.97
CA PRO A 184 13.61 -29.55 -9.67
C PRO A 184 14.24 -29.98 -10.99
N THR A 185 14.35 -31.30 -11.17
CA THR A 185 14.92 -31.97 -12.35
C THR A 185 13.97 -33.00 -12.91
N SER A 186 14.08 -33.27 -14.20
CA SER A 186 13.46 -34.40 -14.89
C SER A 186 14.51 -35.05 -15.78
N ASN A 187 14.67 -36.36 -15.70
CA ASN A 187 15.70 -37.10 -16.44
C ASN A 187 17.12 -36.51 -16.25
N ASN A 188 17.44 -36.09 -15.04
CA ASN A 188 18.72 -35.43 -14.66
C ASN A 188 19.03 -34.12 -15.37
N GLN A 189 17.99 -33.42 -15.87
CA GLN A 189 18.09 -32.06 -16.43
C GLN A 189 17.23 -31.09 -15.65
N LEU A 190 17.65 -29.84 -15.54
CA LEU A 190 16.84 -28.79 -14.90
C LEU A 190 15.53 -28.58 -15.68
N VAL A 191 14.42 -28.55 -14.95
CA VAL A 191 13.08 -28.32 -15.53
C VAL A 191 12.89 -26.86 -15.92
N PHE A 192 13.39 -25.97 -15.10
CA PHE A 192 13.19 -24.52 -15.24
C PHE A 192 14.45 -23.84 -15.76
N THR A 193 14.77 -22.65 -15.29
CA THR A 193 15.91 -21.86 -15.77
C THR A 193 17.22 -22.63 -15.63
N LYS A 194 18.07 -22.48 -16.65
CA LYS A 194 19.37 -23.13 -16.74
C LYS A 194 20.38 -22.27 -17.49
N SER A 195 21.67 -22.45 -17.18
CA SER A 195 22.79 -21.89 -17.98
C SER A 195 23.09 -22.75 -19.21
N PHE A 196 23.58 -22.13 -20.28
CA PHE A 196 24.22 -22.89 -21.37
C PHE A 196 25.44 -23.68 -20.89
N ARG A 197 26.10 -23.20 -19.84
CA ARG A 197 27.14 -23.95 -19.13
C ARG A 197 26.47 -24.94 -18.19
N LYS A 198 26.49 -26.18 -18.55
CA LYS A 198 25.77 -27.29 -17.84
C LYS A 198 26.14 -27.46 -16.37
N ASN A 199 27.24 -26.84 -15.93
CA ASN A 199 27.75 -26.93 -14.56
C ASN A 199 27.60 -25.61 -13.77
N GLU A 200 26.84 -24.64 -14.27
CA GLU A 200 26.63 -23.33 -13.63
C GLU A 200 25.18 -23.17 -13.17
N PHE A 201 24.96 -22.70 -11.92
CA PHE A 201 23.67 -22.82 -11.25
C PHE A 201 23.13 -21.54 -10.61
N TRP A 202 23.81 -20.39 -10.70
CA TRP A 202 23.33 -19.16 -10.05
C TRP A 202 21.96 -18.74 -10.54
N SER A 203 21.67 -18.83 -11.83
CA SER A 203 20.40 -18.42 -12.42
C SER A 203 19.25 -19.32 -11.97
N ALA A 204 19.45 -20.64 -11.89
CA ALA A 204 18.47 -21.59 -11.39
C ALA A 204 18.18 -21.42 -9.88
N LEU A 205 19.20 -21.09 -9.09
CA LEU A 205 19.05 -20.82 -7.66
C LEU A 205 18.41 -19.47 -7.38
N LEU A 206 18.69 -18.43 -8.21
CA LEU A 206 17.99 -17.15 -8.16
C LEU A 206 16.50 -17.30 -8.45
N GLU A 207 16.15 -18.06 -9.51
CA GLU A 207 14.76 -18.38 -9.83
C GLU A 207 14.08 -19.12 -8.66
N LYS A 208 14.76 -20.08 -8.03
CA LYS A 208 14.27 -20.76 -6.83
C LYS A 208 14.00 -19.80 -5.67
N ALA A 209 14.93 -18.89 -5.39
CA ALA A 209 14.76 -17.90 -4.34
C ALA A 209 13.58 -16.96 -4.63
N TYR A 210 13.40 -16.58 -5.89
CA TYR A 210 12.28 -15.77 -6.32
C TYR A 210 10.95 -16.56 -6.26
N ALA A 211 10.96 -17.85 -6.58
CA ALA A 211 9.80 -18.73 -6.39
C ALA A 211 9.43 -18.85 -4.90
N LYS A 212 10.41 -19.00 -4.01
CA LYS A 212 10.19 -18.96 -2.56
C LYS A 212 9.57 -17.65 -2.10
N LEU A 213 10.05 -16.51 -2.61
CA LEU A 213 9.52 -15.19 -2.32
C LEU A 213 8.03 -15.07 -2.65
N HIS A 214 7.55 -15.81 -3.64
CA HIS A 214 6.16 -15.81 -4.11
C HIS A 214 5.35 -17.06 -3.72
N GLY A 215 5.96 -18.02 -3.04
CA GLY A 215 5.32 -19.20 -2.45
C GLY A 215 5.48 -20.50 -3.25
N SER A 216 5.67 -20.45 -4.58
CA SER A 216 5.93 -21.62 -5.43
C SER A 216 6.48 -21.20 -6.80
N TYR A 217 7.04 -22.18 -7.56
CA TYR A 217 7.39 -21.92 -8.96
C TYR A 217 6.17 -21.58 -9.82
N GLU A 218 5.02 -22.23 -9.61
CA GLU A 218 3.79 -21.91 -10.35
C GLU A 218 3.34 -20.45 -10.17
N ALA A 219 3.61 -19.82 -9.01
CA ALA A 219 3.30 -18.41 -8.80
C ALA A 219 4.05 -17.48 -9.75
N LEU A 220 5.14 -17.93 -10.38
CA LEU A 220 5.91 -17.17 -11.37
C LEU A 220 5.36 -17.31 -12.79
N LYS A 221 4.46 -18.26 -13.05
CA LYS A 221 3.89 -18.44 -14.38
C LYS A 221 3.08 -17.23 -14.82
N GLY A 222 3.56 -16.56 -15.87
CA GLY A 222 3.00 -15.29 -16.36
C GLY A 222 3.20 -14.12 -15.38
N GLY A 223 3.54 -12.96 -15.89
CA GLY A 223 3.76 -11.76 -15.09
C GLY A 223 4.24 -10.59 -15.95
N ASN A 224 4.62 -9.52 -15.28
CA ASN A 224 5.11 -8.31 -15.90
C ASN A 224 6.58 -8.10 -15.55
N THR A 225 7.39 -7.74 -16.55
CA THR A 225 8.84 -7.52 -16.38
C THR A 225 9.15 -6.44 -15.35
N LEU A 226 8.31 -5.41 -15.27
CA LEU A 226 8.45 -4.33 -14.28
C LEU A 226 8.45 -4.85 -12.85
N GLU A 227 7.60 -5.84 -12.53
CA GLU A 227 7.52 -6.41 -11.19
C GLU A 227 8.85 -7.02 -10.72
N ALA A 228 9.52 -7.75 -11.61
CA ALA A 228 10.82 -8.31 -11.29
C ALA A 228 11.93 -7.24 -11.26
N MET A 229 11.88 -6.27 -12.18
CA MET A 229 12.82 -5.16 -12.19
C MET A 229 12.76 -4.33 -10.91
N GLU A 230 11.55 -4.10 -10.37
CA GLU A 230 11.36 -3.44 -9.07
C GLU A 230 11.99 -4.26 -7.93
N ASP A 231 11.72 -5.58 -7.90
CA ASP A 231 12.26 -6.46 -6.86
C ASP A 231 13.79 -6.57 -6.90
N PHE A 232 14.41 -6.33 -8.06
CA PHE A 232 15.87 -6.34 -8.21
C PHE A 232 16.53 -4.99 -7.94
N THR A 233 15.79 -3.89 -7.95
CA THR A 233 16.38 -2.55 -7.94
C THR A 233 15.80 -1.60 -6.89
N GLY A 234 14.55 -1.80 -6.48
CA GLY A 234 13.78 -0.78 -5.77
C GLY A 234 13.41 0.42 -6.64
N GLY A 235 13.64 0.32 -7.95
CA GLY A 235 13.42 1.38 -8.92
C GLY A 235 11.96 1.81 -9.05
N VAL A 236 11.75 2.84 -9.87
CA VAL A 236 10.43 3.36 -10.22
C VAL A 236 10.10 2.95 -11.64
N THR A 237 8.91 2.39 -11.83
CA THR A 237 8.50 1.87 -13.13
C THR A 237 7.80 2.92 -13.97
N GLU A 238 8.08 2.92 -15.27
CA GLU A 238 7.37 3.69 -16.28
C GLU A 238 6.95 2.74 -17.40
N PHE A 239 5.69 2.85 -17.82
CA PHE A 239 5.09 2.03 -18.84
C PHE A 239 4.64 2.90 -20.02
N PHE A 240 4.98 2.49 -21.24
CA PHE A 240 4.59 3.18 -22.45
C PHE A 240 3.93 2.22 -23.43
N GLU A 241 2.74 2.59 -23.90
CA GLU A 241 2.21 2.06 -25.15
C GLU A 241 2.94 2.72 -26.31
N LEU A 242 3.67 1.95 -27.11
CA LEU A 242 4.53 2.49 -28.18
C LEU A 242 3.78 3.28 -29.23
N SER A 243 2.48 2.98 -29.45
CA SER A 243 1.59 3.74 -30.31
C SER A 243 1.27 5.15 -29.79
N GLU A 244 1.34 5.36 -28.47
CA GLU A 244 1.04 6.62 -27.78
C GLU A 244 2.32 7.25 -27.17
N ALA A 245 3.49 6.66 -27.40
CA ALA A 245 4.74 7.11 -26.80
C ALA A 245 5.16 8.51 -27.30
N PRO A 246 5.84 9.31 -26.46
CA PRO A 246 6.38 10.60 -26.84
C PRO A 246 7.29 10.51 -28.07
N LYS A 247 7.37 11.57 -28.87
CA LYS A 247 8.24 11.62 -30.06
C LYS A 247 9.72 11.43 -29.67
N GLU A 248 10.10 11.88 -28.50
CA GLU A 248 11.44 11.83 -27.93
C GLU A 248 11.76 10.52 -27.22
N ILE A 249 10.89 9.50 -27.31
CA ILE A 249 11.03 8.24 -26.54
C ILE A 249 12.40 7.58 -26.71
N TYR A 250 13.02 7.65 -27.89
CA TYR A 250 14.37 7.13 -28.11
C TYR A 250 15.39 7.83 -27.19
N ASN A 251 15.33 9.16 -27.09
CA ASN A 251 16.25 9.93 -26.23
C ASN A 251 16.00 9.66 -24.76
N ILE A 252 14.72 9.48 -24.37
CA ILE A 252 14.35 9.07 -23.01
C ILE A 252 14.97 7.72 -22.67
N MET A 253 14.81 6.72 -23.54
CA MET A 253 15.40 5.39 -23.39
C MET A 253 16.93 5.44 -23.30
N ARG A 254 17.59 6.25 -24.17
CA ARG A 254 19.04 6.39 -24.18
C ARG A 254 19.55 6.97 -22.85
N LYS A 255 18.96 8.09 -22.40
CA LYS A 255 19.31 8.71 -21.11
C LYS A 255 19.08 7.74 -19.92
N ALA A 256 17.99 6.98 -19.96
CA ALA A 256 17.68 6.01 -18.92
C ALA A 256 18.69 4.84 -18.90
N LEU A 257 19.06 4.28 -20.06
CA LEU A 257 20.13 3.24 -20.14
C LEU A 257 21.48 3.75 -19.65
N GLU A 258 21.86 4.98 -20.01
CA GLU A 258 23.10 5.62 -19.55
C GLU A 258 23.14 5.77 -18.02
N ARG A 259 21.97 5.91 -17.39
CA ARG A 259 21.80 5.97 -15.94
C ARG A 259 21.63 4.58 -15.28
N GLY A 260 21.72 3.51 -16.04
CA GLY A 260 21.64 2.13 -15.56
C GLY A 260 20.22 1.59 -15.40
N SER A 261 19.18 2.28 -15.90
CA SER A 261 17.79 1.79 -15.87
C SER A 261 17.64 0.46 -16.60
N LEU A 262 16.77 -0.39 -16.08
CA LEU A 262 16.42 -1.66 -16.72
C LEU A 262 15.26 -1.46 -17.69
N MET A 263 15.28 -2.13 -18.84
CA MET A 263 14.22 -1.97 -19.84
C MET A 263 13.81 -3.30 -20.45
N GLY A 264 12.50 -3.47 -20.65
CA GLY A 264 11.90 -4.58 -21.35
C GLY A 264 10.89 -4.12 -22.41
N CYS A 265 10.50 -5.05 -23.27
CA CYS A 265 9.43 -4.81 -24.24
C CYS A 265 8.68 -6.09 -24.55
N SER A 266 7.45 -5.94 -25.03
CA SER A 266 6.60 -7.07 -25.40
C SER A 266 5.65 -6.71 -26.54
N ILE A 267 5.06 -7.75 -27.14
CA ILE A 267 4.02 -7.66 -28.18
C ILE A 267 2.75 -8.20 -27.57
N ASP A 268 1.67 -7.42 -27.60
CA ASP A 268 0.37 -7.83 -27.07
C ASP A 268 -0.21 -9.04 -27.78
N VAL A 269 -1.02 -9.78 -27.05
CA VAL A 269 -1.88 -10.85 -27.56
C VAL A 269 -3.32 -10.38 -27.58
N PHE A 270 -4.03 -10.66 -28.66
CA PHE A 270 -5.44 -10.30 -28.81
C PHE A 270 -6.39 -11.46 -28.47
N SER A 271 -5.85 -12.67 -28.43
CA SER A 271 -6.60 -13.89 -28.09
C SER A 271 -5.68 -14.91 -27.41
N ALA A 272 -6.26 -15.86 -26.68
CA ALA A 272 -5.49 -16.96 -26.05
C ALA A 272 -4.71 -17.81 -27.09
N SER A 273 -5.19 -17.88 -28.33
CA SER A 273 -4.51 -18.59 -29.43
C SER A 273 -3.28 -17.84 -29.95
N ASP A 274 -3.17 -16.54 -29.68
CA ASP A 274 -2.04 -15.73 -30.12
C ASP A 274 -0.85 -15.81 -29.14
N LEU A 275 -1.08 -16.34 -27.94
CA LEU A 275 -0.03 -16.47 -26.92
C LEU A 275 1.09 -17.37 -27.47
N GLU A 276 2.33 -16.86 -27.39
CA GLU A 276 3.54 -17.49 -27.95
C GLU A 276 3.50 -17.77 -29.46
N SER A 277 2.50 -17.20 -30.17
CA SER A 277 2.48 -17.27 -31.63
C SER A 277 3.60 -16.42 -32.25
N ARG A 278 4.10 -16.83 -33.42
CA ARG A 278 5.20 -16.13 -34.11
C ARG A 278 4.63 -15.19 -35.15
N THR A 279 5.20 -13.98 -35.21
CA THR A 279 4.97 -13.05 -36.31
C THR A 279 5.67 -13.57 -37.60
N GLU A 280 5.31 -13.02 -38.75
CA GLU A 280 5.97 -13.35 -40.02
C GLU A 280 7.50 -13.13 -39.97
N GLN A 281 7.93 -12.12 -39.25
CA GLN A 281 9.34 -11.76 -39.04
C GLN A 281 10.02 -12.53 -37.91
N GLY A 282 9.30 -13.47 -37.27
CA GLY A 282 9.83 -14.38 -36.28
C GLY A 282 9.76 -13.91 -34.83
N LEU A 283 9.21 -12.74 -34.52
CA LEU A 283 9.00 -12.30 -33.15
C LEU A 283 7.85 -13.07 -32.48
N VAL A 284 7.85 -13.17 -31.16
CA VAL A 284 6.88 -13.93 -30.38
C VAL A 284 5.91 -13.00 -29.66
N ARG A 285 4.63 -13.25 -29.78
CA ARG A 285 3.57 -12.49 -29.08
C ARG A 285 3.38 -13.00 -27.65
N GLY A 286 3.03 -12.09 -26.74
CA GLY A 286 2.86 -12.43 -25.32
C GLY A 286 4.16 -12.85 -24.64
N HIS A 287 5.30 -12.43 -25.17
CA HIS A 287 6.64 -12.79 -24.72
C HIS A 287 7.44 -11.56 -24.42
N ALA A 288 8.17 -11.59 -23.29
CA ALA A 288 9.01 -10.48 -22.85
C ALA A 288 10.41 -10.56 -23.46
N TYR A 289 10.92 -9.43 -23.89
CA TYR A 289 12.29 -9.24 -24.41
C TYR A 289 13.02 -8.22 -23.54
N SER A 290 14.33 -8.43 -23.34
CA SER A 290 15.19 -7.45 -22.68
C SER A 290 15.70 -6.44 -23.71
N ILE A 291 15.69 -5.16 -23.35
CA ILE A 291 16.36 -4.10 -24.10
C ILE A 291 17.73 -3.89 -23.43
N ILE A 292 18.81 -4.21 -24.18
CA ILE A 292 20.14 -4.25 -23.62
C ILE A 292 21.12 -3.26 -24.29
N GLY A 293 20.64 -2.46 -25.22
CA GLY A 293 21.45 -1.42 -25.84
C GLY A 293 20.74 -0.60 -26.90
N LEU A 294 21.20 0.61 -27.09
CA LEU A 294 20.84 1.53 -28.16
C LEU A 294 22.10 2.02 -28.88
N ALA A 295 21.98 2.27 -30.15
CA ALA A 295 23.08 2.82 -30.96
C ALA A 295 22.56 3.77 -32.02
N GLU A 296 23.36 4.76 -32.37
CA GLU A 296 23.14 5.63 -33.53
C GLU A 296 24.32 5.47 -34.47
N CYS A 297 24.05 5.23 -35.76
CA CYS A 297 25.05 5.09 -36.81
C CYS A 297 24.73 5.99 -37.99
N ASP A 298 25.73 6.47 -38.69
CA ASP A 298 25.53 7.24 -39.92
C ASP A 298 25.51 6.31 -41.15
N GLU A 299 24.49 6.44 -41.96
CA GLU A 299 24.38 5.68 -43.23
C GLU A 299 25.23 6.34 -44.29
N VAL A 300 26.28 5.64 -44.70
CA VAL A 300 27.33 6.19 -45.59
C VAL A 300 26.76 6.65 -46.92
N ALA A 301 25.75 6.01 -47.45
CA ALA A 301 25.18 6.30 -48.79
C ALA A 301 24.16 7.43 -48.82
N LYS A 302 23.46 7.73 -47.68
CA LYS A 302 22.30 8.64 -47.64
C LYS A 302 22.48 9.86 -46.75
N ASP A 303 23.63 9.98 -46.06
CA ASP A 303 23.87 11.04 -45.05
C ASP A 303 22.74 11.16 -44.04
N THR A 304 22.19 10.01 -43.64
CA THR A 304 21.09 9.89 -42.65
C THR A 304 21.56 9.12 -41.45
N ARG A 305 21.13 9.58 -40.27
CA ARG A 305 21.41 8.88 -39.02
C ARG A 305 20.36 7.82 -38.73
N ILE A 306 20.81 6.59 -38.50
CA ILE A 306 19.99 5.45 -38.18
C ILE A 306 20.05 5.17 -36.68
N ARG A 307 18.90 4.95 -36.07
CA ARG A 307 18.76 4.55 -34.67
C ARG A 307 18.50 3.07 -34.59
N LEU A 308 19.35 2.37 -33.85
CA LEU A 308 19.25 0.92 -33.64
C LEU A 308 18.97 0.60 -32.21
N ILE A 309 18.27 -0.52 -31.98
CA ILE A 309 17.96 -1.09 -30.68
C ILE A 309 18.44 -2.54 -30.61
N ARG A 310 19.10 -2.92 -29.50
CA ARG A 310 19.56 -4.28 -29.27
C ARG A 310 18.64 -4.95 -28.26
N LEU A 311 18.07 -6.08 -28.67
CA LEU A 311 17.13 -6.88 -27.92
C LEU A 311 17.69 -8.27 -27.62
N ARG A 312 17.24 -8.88 -26.53
CA ARG A 312 17.55 -10.26 -26.17
C ARG A 312 16.28 -11.06 -25.93
N ASN A 313 16.22 -12.25 -26.52
CA ASN A 313 15.16 -13.22 -26.29
C ASN A 313 15.54 -14.18 -25.14
N PRO A 314 14.81 -14.25 -24.03
CA PRO A 314 15.10 -15.15 -22.91
C PRO A 314 15.06 -16.65 -23.24
N TRP A 315 14.53 -17.05 -24.42
CA TRP A 315 14.64 -18.43 -24.89
C TRP A 315 16.06 -18.87 -25.22
N GLY A 316 17.04 -17.94 -25.30
CA GLY A 316 18.44 -18.23 -25.61
C GLY A 316 18.76 -18.34 -27.10
N TRP A 317 17.83 -18.00 -27.99
CA TRP A 317 18.02 -18.03 -29.45
C TRP A 317 17.15 -17.02 -30.18
N VAL A 318 17.61 -16.58 -31.38
CA VAL A 318 17.00 -15.50 -32.17
C VAL A 318 16.06 -16.05 -33.23
N LEU A 319 14.95 -15.34 -33.41
CA LEU A 319 13.96 -15.57 -34.46
C LEU A 319 13.84 -14.42 -35.46
N TRP A 320 14.37 -13.23 -35.11
CA TRP A 320 14.26 -12.03 -35.95
C TRP A 320 14.85 -12.23 -37.33
N ARG A 321 14.06 -11.97 -38.38
CA ARG A 321 14.40 -12.14 -39.80
C ARG A 321 14.24 -10.84 -40.59
N GLY A 322 13.95 -9.73 -39.95
CA GLY A 322 13.82 -8.43 -40.59
C GLY A 322 15.16 -7.69 -40.80
N PRO A 323 15.10 -6.41 -41.18
CA PRO A 323 16.26 -5.55 -41.33
C PRO A 323 17.14 -5.55 -40.07
N TRP A 324 18.45 -5.46 -40.25
CA TRP A 324 19.46 -5.54 -39.18
C TRP A 324 19.56 -6.91 -38.48
N SER A 325 18.95 -7.95 -39.01
CA SER A 325 19.22 -9.33 -38.56
C SER A 325 20.71 -9.71 -38.94
N ALA A 326 21.21 -10.81 -38.38
CA ALA A 326 22.63 -11.16 -38.43
C ALA A 326 23.26 -11.10 -39.83
N ASN A 327 22.53 -11.48 -40.88
CA ASN A 327 23.00 -11.54 -42.26
C ASN A 327 22.26 -10.61 -43.20
N SER A 328 21.63 -9.58 -42.72
CA SER A 328 20.87 -8.64 -43.53
C SER A 328 21.75 -7.68 -44.30
N GLU A 329 21.25 -7.16 -45.42
CA GLU A 329 22.02 -6.27 -46.33
C GLU A 329 22.29 -4.90 -45.72
N GLU A 330 21.46 -4.46 -44.78
CA GLU A 330 21.57 -3.16 -44.09
C GLU A 330 22.93 -2.96 -43.42
N TRP A 331 23.57 -4.04 -42.98
CA TRP A 331 24.93 -3.97 -42.40
C TRP A 331 25.99 -3.45 -43.38
N SER A 332 25.70 -3.43 -44.68
CA SER A 332 26.60 -2.86 -45.71
C SER A 332 26.45 -1.35 -45.88
N THR A 333 25.39 -0.74 -45.27
CA THR A 333 25.11 0.69 -45.44
C THR A 333 25.82 1.59 -44.43
N ILE A 334 26.36 1.01 -43.34
CA ILE A 334 27.13 1.73 -42.32
C ILE A 334 28.63 1.51 -42.44
N SER A 335 29.43 2.32 -41.73
CA SER A 335 30.89 2.20 -41.73
C SER A 335 31.34 0.81 -41.21
N THR A 336 32.48 0.33 -41.71
CA THR A 336 33.08 -0.92 -41.22
C THR A 336 33.38 -0.86 -39.72
N ALA A 337 33.83 0.32 -39.24
CA ALA A 337 34.12 0.53 -37.82
C ALA A 337 32.87 0.40 -36.93
N ASP A 338 31.74 1.00 -37.33
CA ASP A 338 30.45 0.89 -36.60
C ASP A 338 29.92 -0.55 -36.61
N LYS A 339 30.00 -1.18 -37.79
CA LYS A 339 29.62 -2.58 -37.96
C LYS A 339 30.39 -3.52 -37.02
N ASP A 340 31.73 -3.35 -36.99
CA ASP A 340 32.59 -4.18 -36.13
C ASP A 340 32.34 -3.89 -34.64
N ASN A 341 32.10 -2.63 -34.29
CA ASN A 341 31.75 -2.25 -32.91
C ASN A 341 30.41 -2.87 -32.46
N LEU A 342 29.35 -2.75 -33.27
CA LEU A 342 28.05 -3.31 -32.97
C LEU A 342 28.05 -4.84 -32.91
N LYS A 343 28.82 -5.49 -33.81
CA LYS A 343 28.99 -6.95 -33.78
C LYS A 343 29.75 -7.43 -32.55
N LYS A 344 30.78 -6.69 -32.10
CA LYS A 344 31.49 -7.01 -30.84
C LYS A 344 30.59 -6.89 -29.60
N GLN A 345 29.61 -6.02 -29.65
CA GLN A 345 28.64 -5.86 -28.55
C GLN A 345 27.64 -7.03 -28.50
N THR A 346 27.43 -7.74 -29.62
CA THR A 346 26.51 -8.91 -29.66
C THR A 346 27.29 -10.14 -29.19
N VAL A 347 27.12 -10.48 -27.93
CA VAL A 347 27.85 -11.56 -27.24
C VAL A 347 27.23 -12.94 -27.49
N GLU A 348 25.91 -12.97 -27.77
CA GLU A 348 25.14 -14.22 -27.79
C GLU A 348 24.29 -14.40 -29.05
N THR A 349 23.95 -15.65 -29.31
CA THR A 349 23.01 -16.04 -30.37
C THR A 349 21.55 -15.65 -30.07
N SER A 350 21.24 -15.24 -28.84
CA SER A 350 19.91 -14.77 -28.40
C SER A 350 19.68 -13.28 -28.59
N GLU A 351 20.74 -12.53 -28.95
CA GLU A 351 20.73 -11.08 -29.15
C GLU A 351 20.59 -10.73 -30.63
N PHE A 352 19.85 -9.68 -30.89
CA PHE A 352 19.68 -9.15 -32.24
C PHE A 352 19.52 -7.63 -32.24
N TRP A 353 19.87 -7.04 -33.35
CA TRP A 353 19.65 -5.62 -33.64
C TRP A 353 18.43 -5.46 -34.55
N MET A 354 17.73 -4.35 -34.41
CA MET A 354 16.73 -3.87 -35.36
C MET A 354 16.69 -2.35 -35.37
N SER A 355 16.09 -1.78 -36.44
CA SER A 355 15.89 -0.33 -36.47
C SER A 355 14.86 0.07 -35.39
N PHE A 356 15.05 1.28 -34.85
CA PHE A 356 14.07 1.79 -33.87
C PHE A 356 12.68 2.00 -34.48
N GLU A 357 12.59 2.24 -35.78
CA GLU A 357 11.32 2.32 -36.49
C GLU A 357 10.63 0.94 -36.60
N ASP A 358 11.39 -0.12 -36.89
CA ASP A 358 10.87 -1.49 -36.85
C ASP A 358 10.46 -1.90 -35.45
N PHE A 359 11.22 -1.47 -34.44
CA PHE A 359 10.85 -1.69 -33.04
C PHE A 359 9.48 -1.09 -32.73
N LYS A 360 9.25 0.19 -33.01
CA LYS A 360 7.95 0.85 -32.79
C LYS A 360 6.80 0.21 -33.59
N LYS A 361 7.10 -0.37 -34.75
CA LYS A 361 6.11 -1.00 -35.61
C LYS A 361 5.69 -2.39 -35.12
N ASN A 362 6.63 -3.15 -34.55
CA ASN A 362 6.44 -4.55 -34.20
C ASN A 362 6.12 -4.79 -32.74
N PHE A 363 6.63 -3.96 -31.84
CA PHE A 363 6.36 -4.06 -30.40
C PHE A 363 5.21 -3.12 -30.00
N THR A 364 4.47 -3.49 -28.96
CA THR A 364 3.35 -2.69 -28.47
C THR A 364 3.70 -1.98 -27.17
N LYS A 365 4.53 -2.60 -26.33
CA LYS A 365 4.82 -2.14 -24.98
C LYS A 365 6.31 -1.93 -24.77
N LEU A 366 6.63 -0.83 -24.09
CA LEU A 366 7.94 -0.51 -23.52
C LEU A 366 7.79 -0.38 -22.01
N GLU A 367 8.62 -1.10 -21.29
CA GLU A 367 8.66 -1.16 -19.83
C GLU A 367 10.03 -0.67 -19.36
N MET A 368 10.06 0.33 -18.48
CA MET A 368 11.29 0.89 -17.94
C MET A 368 11.24 0.89 -16.43
N CYS A 369 12.33 0.50 -15.78
CA CYS A 369 12.52 0.63 -14.35
C CYS A 369 13.72 1.55 -14.10
N ASN A 370 13.42 2.77 -13.66
CA ASN A 370 14.40 3.79 -13.36
C ASN A 370 14.95 3.57 -11.96
N LEU A 371 16.28 3.62 -11.81
CA LEU A 371 16.93 3.45 -10.52
C LEU A 371 16.64 4.65 -9.61
N THR A 372 16.36 4.37 -8.33
CA THR A 372 16.27 5.42 -7.32
C THR A 372 17.64 5.79 -6.78
N PRO A 373 17.81 6.97 -6.17
CA PRO A 373 19.07 7.40 -5.54
C PRO A 373 19.62 6.41 -4.52
N ASP A 374 18.75 5.67 -3.82
CA ASP A 374 19.14 4.68 -2.80
C ASP A 374 19.85 3.45 -3.36
N THR A 375 19.75 3.19 -4.66
CA THR A 375 20.34 2.02 -5.31
C THR A 375 21.77 2.25 -5.80
N LEU A 376 22.17 3.51 -5.96
CA LEU A 376 23.51 3.89 -6.43
C LEU A 376 24.08 4.97 -5.49
N GLN A 377 24.77 4.56 -4.43
CA GLN A 377 25.61 5.50 -3.66
C GLN A 377 26.69 6.09 -4.58
N GLY A 378 26.59 7.36 -4.91
CA GLY A 378 27.69 8.04 -5.59
C GLY A 378 27.38 9.20 -6.53
N ASP A 379 26.51 10.15 -6.21
CA ASP A 379 26.67 11.57 -6.57
C ASP A 379 25.68 12.42 -5.79
N GLU A 380 26.16 13.14 -4.79
CA GLU A 380 25.33 13.96 -3.87
C GLU A 380 24.70 15.20 -4.54
N ARG A 381 24.92 15.43 -5.83
CA ARG A 381 24.54 16.70 -6.47
C ARG A 381 23.15 16.77 -7.06
N ASN A 382 22.45 15.63 -7.23
CA ASN A 382 21.07 15.58 -7.76
C ASN A 382 20.27 14.43 -7.12
N SER A 383 20.29 14.32 -5.80
CA SER A 383 19.50 13.30 -5.11
C SER A 383 18.04 13.73 -5.02
N TRP A 384 17.15 12.98 -5.62
CA TRP A 384 15.70 13.12 -5.43
C TRP A 384 15.35 12.88 -3.98
N THR A 385 14.47 13.71 -3.44
CA THR A 385 13.83 13.45 -2.15
C THR A 385 12.79 12.36 -2.34
N VAL A 386 12.84 11.33 -1.49
CA VAL A 386 11.90 10.20 -1.55
C VAL A 386 11.11 10.14 -0.27
N SER A 387 9.79 10.13 -0.36
CA SER A 387 8.93 9.79 0.75
C SER A 387 8.16 8.49 0.45
N VAL A 388 8.03 7.65 1.46
CA VAL A 388 7.43 6.32 1.35
C VAL A 388 6.34 6.21 2.41
N ASN A 389 5.11 6.01 1.95
CA ASN A 389 3.94 5.91 2.81
C ASN A 389 3.26 4.54 2.62
N GLU A 390 3.10 3.79 3.69
CA GLU A 390 2.33 2.56 3.68
C GLU A 390 0.84 2.84 3.90
N GLY A 391 -0.01 2.10 3.23
CA GLY A 391 -1.45 2.23 3.39
C GLY A 391 -2.20 0.96 3.05
N ARG A 392 -3.51 0.99 3.33
CA ARG A 392 -4.40 -0.12 2.98
C ARG A 392 -5.77 0.40 2.62
N TRP A 393 -6.43 -0.31 1.72
CA TRP A 393 -7.85 -0.19 1.46
C TRP A 393 -8.57 -1.22 2.30
N VAL A 394 -9.49 -0.78 3.14
CA VAL A 394 -10.29 -1.65 4.01
C VAL A 394 -11.74 -1.60 3.54
N ARG A 395 -12.30 -2.76 3.28
CA ARG A 395 -13.70 -2.91 2.88
C ARG A 395 -14.62 -2.28 3.92
N GLY A 396 -15.55 -1.44 3.45
CA GLY A 396 -16.49 -0.74 4.33
C GLY A 396 -15.92 0.47 5.08
N SER A 397 -14.63 0.80 4.91
CA SER A 397 -14.01 1.96 5.57
C SER A 397 -13.24 2.82 4.57
N SER A 398 -12.07 2.36 4.11
CA SER A 398 -11.17 3.12 3.27
C SER A 398 -10.99 2.58 1.84
N ALA A 399 -11.76 1.56 1.46
CA ALA A 399 -11.81 1.03 0.10
C ALA A 399 -12.92 1.74 -0.70
N GLY A 400 -12.76 3.05 -0.93
CA GLY A 400 -13.78 3.91 -1.52
C GLY A 400 -13.92 3.81 -3.04
N GLY A 401 -12.96 3.19 -3.74
CA GLY A 401 -12.95 3.09 -5.20
C GLY A 401 -12.57 4.39 -5.90
N CYS A 402 -12.57 4.41 -7.22
CA CYS A 402 -12.23 5.59 -8.03
C CYS A 402 -13.37 6.64 -8.04
N ARG A 403 -13.17 7.73 -8.79
CA ARG A 403 -14.16 8.83 -8.93
C ARG A 403 -15.54 8.40 -9.47
N ASN A 404 -15.64 7.21 -10.06
CA ASN A 404 -16.94 6.65 -10.47
C ASN A 404 -17.84 6.31 -9.26
N PHE A 405 -17.29 6.31 -8.05
CA PHE A 405 -17.99 6.07 -6.78
C PHE A 405 -18.01 7.36 -5.91
N PRO A 406 -18.75 8.42 -6.29
CA PRO A 406 -18.67 9.73 -5.63
C PRO A 406 -19.10 9.70 -4.16
N ASN A 407 -19.87 8.70 -3.76
CA ASN A 407 -20.33 8.55 -2.37
C ASN A 407 -19.25 8.00 -1.44
N THR A 408 -18.29 7.28 -1.96
CA THR A 408 -17.24 6.59 -1.18
C THR A 408 -15.81 7.01 -1.54
N PHE A 409 -15.58 7.63 -2.70
CA PHE A 409 -14.25 8.06 -3.14
C PHE A 409 -13.47 8.84 -2.07
N TRP A 410 -14.12 9.75 -1.36
CA TRP A 410 -13.51 10.59 -0.33
C TRP A 410 -13.02 9.80 0.90
N THR A 411 -13.49 8.56 1.09
CA THR A 411 -13.06 7.72 2.21
C THR A 411 -11.71 7.04 1.98
N ASN A 412 -11.20 7.04 0.75
CA ASN A 412 -9.87 6.51 0.46
C ASN A 412 -8.80 7.18 1.31
N PRO A 413 -7.65 6.52 1.49
CA PRO A 413 -6.49 7.14 2.11
C PRO A 413 -6.10 8.45 1.41
N GLN A 414 -5.74 9.45 2.19
CA GLN A 414 -5.36 10.79 1.71
C GLN A 414 -3.97 11.13 2.22
N TYR A 415 -3.06 11.46 1.33
CA TYR A 415 -1.67 11.80 1.66
C TYR A 415 -1.39 13.23 1.25
N ARG A 416 -0.99 14.07 2.21
CA ARG A 416 -0.61 15.45 1.95
C ARG A 416 0.76 15.48 1.25
N LEU A 417 0.88 16.30 0.22
CA LEU A 417 2.12 16.60 -0.47
C LEU A 417 2.36 18.11 -0.42
N GLN A 418 3.50 18.52 0.12
CA GLN A 418 3.91 19.92 0.13
C GLN A 418 5.12 20.09 -0.80
N LEU A 419 4.99 20.96 -1.78
CA LEU A 419 6.04 21.35 -2.72
C LEU A 419 6.43 22.81 -2.42
N SER A 420 7.70 23.01 -2.04
CA SER A 420 8.16 24.33 -1.53
C SER A 420 8.83 25.18 -2.58
N GLU A 421 9.54 24.57 -3.51
CA GLU A 421 10.41 25.24 -4.48
C GLU A 421 10.31 24.62 -5.87
N GLU A 422 10.45 25.45 -6.91
CA GLU A 422 10.52 25.02 -8.30
C GLU A 422 11.85 24.29 -8.58
N ASP A 423 11.85 23.44 -9.61
CA ASP A 423 13.04 22.71 -10.04
C ASP A 423 14.11 23.66 -10.63
N ASP A 424 15.38 23.25 -10.52
CA ASP A 424 16.52 23.99 -11.07
C ASP A 424 16.82 23.62 -12.53
N ASP A 425 15.95 22.89 -13.24
CA ASP A 425 16.26 22.41 -14.59
C ASP A 425 16.25 23.58 -15.60
N PRO A 426 17.44 23.96 -16.13
CA PRO A 426 17.55 25.04 -17.12
C PRO A 426 17.01 24.67 -18.51
N GLU A 427 16.76 23.38 -18.78
CA GLU A 427 16.20 22.90 -20.04
C GLU A 427 14.68 22.90 -20.04
N ASP A 428 14.05 22.78 -18.86
CA ASP A 428 12.60 22.87 -18.70
C ASP A 428 12.22 24.32 -18.34
N ARG A 429 11.73 25.06 -19.32
CA ARG A 429 11.31 26.46 -19.16
C ARG A 429 9.99 26.64 -18.39
N GLN A 430 9.52 25.60 -17.70
CA GLN A 430 8.29 25.66 -16.90
C GLN A 430 8.67 25.88 -15.43
N ALA A 431 8.15 26.96 -14.84
CA ALA A 431 8.21 27.21 -13.42
C ALA A 431 7.32 26.18 -12.67
N ALA A 432 7.83 25.00 -12.43
CA ALA A 432 7.08 23.89 -11.82
C ALA A 432 8.02 22.95 -11.04
N CYS A 433 7.43 22.17 -10.14
CA CYS A 433 8.09 21.08 -9.43
C CYS A 433 7.79 19.76 -10.16
N THR A 434 8.83 19.02 -10.52
CA THR A 434 8.68 17.67 -11.07
C THR A 434 8.50 16.68 -9.92
N VAL A 435 7.39 15.98 -9.94
CA VAL A 435 7.02 14.97 -8.95
C VAL A 435 6.72 13.66 -9.65
N VAL A 436 7.33 12.57 -9.20
CA VAL A 436 6.96 11.21 -9.63
C VAL A 436 6.19 10.55 -8.50
N VAL A 437 4.96 10.16 -8.78
CA VAL A 437 4.09 9.45 -7.83
C VAL A 437 3.93 8.02 -8.30
N ALA A 438 4.30 7.07 -7.45
CA ALA A 438 4.24 5.65 -7.72
C ALA A 438 3.39 4.95 -6.66
N LEU A 439 2.30 4.33 -7.09
CA LEU A 439 1.39 3.55 -6.25
C LEU A 439 1.57 2.08 -6.52
N MET A 440 2.03 1.32 -5.53
CA MET A 440 2.31 -0.11 -5.62
C MET A 440 1.40 -0.91 -4.69
N GLN A 441 0.70 -1.91 -5.20
CA GLN A 441 -0.09 -2.84 -4.39
C GLN A 441 0.79 -3.97 -3.85
N LYS A 442 0.54 -4.38 -2.58
CA LYS A 442 1.38 -5.35 -1.85
C LYS A 442 0.82 -6.76 -1.90
N GLY A 443 1.71 -7.77 -1.96
CA GLY A 443 1.41 -9.18 -1.65
C GLY A 443 0.52 -9.96 -2.62
N ARG A 444 -0.02 -9.36 -3.70
CA ARG A 444 -1.02 -10.01 -4.57
C ARG A 444 -0.52 -11.28 -5.25
N ARG A 445 0.73 -11.30 -5.74
CA ARG A 445 1.30 -12.49 -6.37
C ARG A 445 1.41 -13.68 -5.40
N MET A 446 1.78 -13.44 -4.15
CA MET A 446 1.79 -14.48 -3.11
C MET A 446 0.41 -15.10 -2.87
N GLN A 447 -0.66 -14.34 -3.11
CA GLN A 447 -2.05 -14.78 -2.92
C GLN A 447 -2.66 -15.44 -4.16
N ARG A 448 -1.89 -15.63 -5.26
CA ARG A 448 -2.37 -16.28 -6.49
C ARG A 448 -2.93 -17.67 -6.22
N HIS A 449 -2.33 -18.44 -5.30
CA HIS A 449 -2.84 -19.74 -4.89
C HIS A 449 -4.25 -19.70 -4.28
N GLN A 450 -4.72 -18.50 -3.87
CA GLN A 450 -6.08 -18.23 -3.38
C GLN A 450 -6.96 -17.59 -4.47
N GLY A 451 -6.52 -17.58 -5.73
CA GLY A 451 -7.23 -16.95 -6.85
C GLY A 451 -7.08 -15.42 -6.92
N ALA A 452 -6.20 -14.81 -6.12
CA ALA A 452 -6.03 -13.36 -6.15
C ALA A 452 -5.38 -12.88 -7.44
N LYS A 453 -5.97 -11.84 -8.05
CA LYS A 453 -5.42 -11.08 -9.18
C LYS A 453 -4.97 -9.70 -8.71
N PHE A 454 -4.16 -9.02 -9.50
CA PHE A 454 -3.89 -7.62 -9.24
C PHE A 454 -5.19 -6.80 -9.36
N PHE A 455 -5.36 -5.86 -8.45
CA PHE A 455 -6.41 -4.85 -8.58
C PHE A 455 -6.05 -3.87 -9.68
N THR A 456 -7.05 -3.35 -10.34
CA THR A 456 -6.91 -2.17 -11.18
C THR A 456 -6.76 -0.97 -10.25
N ILE A 457 -5.58 -0.35 -10.20
CA ILE A 457 -5.24 0.74 -9.29
C ILE A 457 -4.93 2.03 -10.02
N GLY A 458 -5.00 3.14 -9.31
CA GLY A 458 -4.65 4.46 -9.79
C GLY A 458 -4.75 5.50 -8.67
N PHE A 459 -4.45 6.75 -8.99
CA PHE A 459 -4.52 7.83 -8.01
C PHE A 459 -4.94 9.15 -8.66
N SER A 460 -5.40 10.09 -7.82
CA SER A 460 -5.73 11.45 -8.21
C SER A 460 -5.09 12.44 -7.24
N ILE A 461 -4.72 13.62 -7.71
CA ILE A 461 -4.09 14.67 -6.93
C ILE A 461 -4.96 15.92 -6.99
N TYR A 462 -5.23 16.51 -5.83
CA TYR A 462 -6.02 17.74 -5.70
C TYR A 462 -5.19 18.80 -5.01
N GLU A 463 -5.37 20.05 -5.42
CA GLU A 463 -4.79 21.22 -4.75
C GLU A 463 -5.57 21.53 -3.48
N MET A 464 -4.86 21.77 -2.38
CA MET A 464 -5.44 22.11 -1.09
C MET A 464 -5.46 23.63 -0.88
N CYS A 465 -6.62 24.17 -0.58
CA CYS A 465 -6.77 25.61 -0.30
C CYS A 465 -6.82 25.83 1.22
N GLY A 466 -5.68 25.62 1.91
CA GLY A 466 -5.55 25.95 3.35
C GLY A 466 -6.34 25.05 4.31
N GLN A 467 -6.74 23.85 3.88
CA GLN A 467 -7.45 22.89 4.72
C GLN A 467 -6.44 21.94 5.39
N ASN A 468 -6.48 21.85 6.71
CA ASN A 468 -5.56 21.01 7.50
C ASN A 468 -6.18 19.66 7.95
N GLN A 469 -7.33 19.29 7.41
CA GLN A 469 -8.07 18.09 7.81
C GLN A 469 -8.34 17.18 6.61
N HIS A 470 -8.64 15.92 6.88
CA HIS A 470 -9.10 14.94 5.90
C HIS A 470 -10.28 15.51 5.10
N LEU A 471 -10.12 15.60 3.78
CA LEU A 471 -11.08 16.22 2.88
C LEU A 471 -12.35 15.38 2.79
N GLN A 472 -13.50 16.03 2.89
CA GLN A 472 -14.81 15.39 2.92
C GLN A 472 -15.41 15.30 1.52
N LYS A 473 -16.53 14.57 1.41
CA LYS A 473 -17.24 14.29 0.17
C LYS A 473 -17.47 15.56 -0.69
N ASP A 474 -17.92 16.64 -0.07
CA ASP A 474 -18.28 17.86 -0.81
C ASP A 474 -17.09 18.50 -1.50
N PHE A 475 -15.90 18.44 -0.90
CA PHE A 475 -14.69 18.90 -1.58
C PHE A 475 -14.50 18.22 -2.94
N PHE A 476 -14.58 16.89 -2.95
CA PHE A 476 -14.36 16.12 -4.19
C PHE A 476 -15.51 16.23 -5.19
N LEU A 477 -16.73 16.54 -4.76
CA LEU A 477 -17.85 16.77 -5.67
C LEU A 477 -17.69 18.05 -6.49
N TYR A 478 -17.08 19.10 -5.89
CA TYR A 478 -16.99 20.43 -6.50
C TYR A 478 -15.57 20.83 -6.91
N THR A 479 -14.56 20.00 -6.66
CA THR A 479 -13.17 20.29 -7.00
C THR A 479 -12.67 19.32 -8.06
N ALA A 480 -12.12 19.85 -9.15
CA ALA A 480 -11.45 19.06 -10.16
C ALA A 480 -10.07 18.60 -9.68
N SER A 481 -9.63 17.42 -10.09
CA SER A 481 -8.26 16.97 -9.83
C SER A 481 -7.26 17.83 -10.59
N LYS A 482 -6.16 18.20 -9.94
CA LYS A 482 -5.05 18.94 -10.56
C LYS A 482 -4.22 18.05 -11.46
N ALA A 483 -4.02 16.81 -11.02
CA ALA A 483 -3.35 15.76 -11.77
C ALA A 483 -3.94 14.40 -11.39
N LYS A 484 -3.71 13.40 -12.22
CA LYS A 484 -4.12 12.01 -11.99
C LYS A 484 -3.25 11.07 -12.83
N CYS A 485 -3.20 9.79 -12.49
CA CYS A 485 -2.63 8.79 -13.38
C CYS A 485 -3.41 8.79 -14.72
N LYS A 486 -2.70 8.62 -15.83
CA LYS A 486 -3.31 8.58 -17.17
C LYS A 486 -4.29 7.43 -17.30
N THR A 487 -3.97 6.31 -16.66
CA THR A 487 -4.69 5.05 -16.82
C THR A 487 -4.76 4.32 -15.49
N TYR A 488 -5.94 3.77 -15.19
CA TYR A 488 -6.09 2.73 -14.18
C TYR A 488 -5.75 1.39 -14.79
N ILE A 489 -4.85 0.64 -14.19
CA ILE A 489 -4.35 -0.62 -14.73
C ILE A 489 -4.12 -1.66 -13.62
N ASN A 490 -4.25 -2.93 -13.97
CA ASN A 490 -4.04 -4.07 -13.06
C ASN A 490 -2.58 -4.52 -13.01
N LEU A 491 -1.66 -3.57 -12.91
CA LEU A 491 -0.25 -3.80 -12.66
C LEU A 491 0.08 -3.75 -11.17
N ARG A 492 1.24 -4.25 -10.80
CA ARG A 492 1.76 -4.14 -9.44
C ARG A 492 1.94 -2.68 -9.02
N GLU A 493 2.51 -1.84 -9.89
CA GLU A 493 2.74 -0.41 -9.67
C GLU A 493 2.16 0.42 -10.80
N VAL A 494 1.62 1.58 -10.45
CA VAL A 494 1.19 2.63 -11.38
C VAL A 494 1.94 3.90 -11.04
N THR A 495 2.67 4.42 -12.00
CA THR A 495 3.52 5.59 -11.85
C THR A 495 3.11 6.70 -12.82
N GLU A 496 3.20 7.93 -12.37
CA GLU A 496 3.01 9.11 -13.22
C GLU A 496 4.01 10.19 -12.85
N ARG A 497 4.65 10.78 -13.86
CA ARG A 497 5.49 11.96 -13.75
C ARG A 497 4.62 13.19 -14.00
N ILE A 498 4.63 14.12 -13.05
CA ILE A 498 3.70 15.24 -12.98
C ILE A 498 4.49 16.52 -12.72
N HIS A 499 4.09 17.61 -13.36
CA HIS A 499 4.61 18.94 -13.11
C HIS A 499 3.54 19.76 -12.40
N LEU A 500 3.85 20.22 -11.18
CA LEU A 500 2.94 20.98 -10.32
C LEU A 500 3.60 22.28 -9.87
N PRO A 501 2.88 23.42 -9.81
CA PRO A 501 3.38 24.60 -9.14
C PRO A 501 3.74 24.33 -7.67
N PRO A 502 4.62 25.12 -7.04
CA PRO A 502 4.77 25.08 -5.59
C PRO A 502 3.42 25.28 -4.89
N GLY A 503 3.13 24.45 -3.88
CA GLY A 503 1.83 24.47 -3.21
C GLY A 503 1.58 23.25 -2.34
N GLU A 504 0.38 23.18 -1.80
CA GLU A 504 -0.10 22.06 -0.99
C GLU A 504 -1.10 21.23 -1.78
N TYR A 505 -0.88 19.94 -1.78
CA TYR A 505 -1.67 18.96 -2.53
C TYR A 505 -2.07 17.78 -1.65
N VAL A 506 -3.08 17.03 -2.09
CA VAL A 506 -3.45 15.74 -1.52
C VAL A 506 -3.45 14.68 -2.61
N ILE A 507 -2.80 13.55 -2.34
CA ILE A 507 -2.77 12.37 -3.21
C ILE A 507 -3.79 11.36 -2.67
N ILE A 508 -4.66 10.87 -3.55
CA ILE A 508 -5.71 9.89 -3.22
C ILE A 508 -5.42 8.59 -3.97
N PRO A 509 -4.72 7.62 -3.36
CA PRO A 509 -4.55 6.29 -3.95
C PRO A 509 -5.85 5.50 -3.88
N THR A 510 -6.24 4.87 -4.99
CA THR A 510 -7.52 4.16 -5.08
C THR A 510 -7.38 2.85 -5.87
N THR A 511 -8.27 1.90 -5.57
CA THR A 511 -8.64 0.85 -6.50
C THR A 511 -9.69 1.38 -7.48
N PHE A 512 -9.83 0.77 -8.66
CA PHE A 512 -10.85 1.18 -9.64
C PHE A 512 -12.25 0.91 -9.08
N GLU A 513 -12.50 -0.30 -8.60
CA GLU A 513 -13.75 -0.68 -7.95
C GLU A 513 -13.72 -0.35 -6.45
N ALA A 514 -14.88 0.03 -5.91
CA ALA A 514 -15.03 0.17 -4.47
C ALA A 514 -15.01 -1.20 -3.77
N HIS A 515 -14.76 -1.20 -2.46
CA HIS A 515 -14.77 -2.39 -1.60
C HIS A 515 -13.67 -3.42 -1.88
N GLN A 516 -12.68 -3.11 -2.71
CA GLN A 516 -11.51 -3.95 -2.92
C GLN A 516 -10.52 -3.76 -1.77
N GLU A 517 -10.27 -4.82 -1.01
CA GLU A 517 -9.41 -4.79 0.16
C GLU A 517 -7.97 -5.21 -0.20
N GLY A 518 -7.00 -4.39 0.19
CA GLY A 518 -5.59 -4.67 -0.07
C GLY A 518 -4.66 -3.64 0.57
N GLU A 519 -3.39 -4.00 0.65
CA GLU A 519 -2.33 -3.13 1.12
C GLU A 519 -1.59 -2.52 -0.06
N PHE A 520 -1.06 -1.31 0.16
CA PHE A 520 -0.26 -0.61 -0.84
C PHE A 520 0.87 0.19 -0.21
N ILE A 521 1.80 0.59 -1.05
CA ILE A 521 2.82 1.58 -0.74
C ILE A 521 2.69 2.73 -1.74
N LEU A 522 2.75 3.95 -1.25
CA LEU A 522 2.76 5.16 -2.04
C LEU A 522 4.15 5.79 -1.93
N ARG A 523 4.88 5.84 -3.03
CA ARG A 523 6.18 6.48 -3.13
C ARG A 523 6.03 7.81 -3.86
N VAL A 524 6.64 8.86 -3.31
CA VAL A 524 6.65 10.18 -3.92
C VAL A 524 8.09 10.64 -4.03
N PHE A 525 8.49 10.98 -5.22
CA PHE A 525 9.84 11.45 -5.55
C PHE A 525 9.75 12.88 -6.06
N SER A 526 10.63 13.76 -5.60
CA SER A 526 10.75 15.14 -6.08
C SER A 526 12.20 15.56 -6.18
N GLU A 527 12.52 16.45 -7.10
CA GLU A 527 13.89 16.96 -7.27
C GLU A 527 14.32 17.88 -6.14
N LYS A 528 13.37 18.59 -5.55
CA LYS A 528 13.58 19.45 -4.37
C LYS A 528 12.97 18.84 -3.12
N GLN A 529 13.32 19.41 -1.97
CA GLN A 529 12.79 18.95 -0.70
C GLN A 529 11.27 19.03 -0.69
N SER A 530 10.62 17.91 -0.53
CA SER A 530 9.18 17.77 -0.35
C SER A 530 8.88 16.97 0.90
N THR A 531 7.71 17.19 1.50
CA THR A 531 7.18 16.33 2.55
C THR A 531 5.89 15.69 2.06
N SER A 532 5.79 14.38 2.24
CA SER A 532 4.55 13.63 2.00
C SER A 532 4.23 12.84 3.24
N ASP A 533 3.15 13.23 3.93
CA ASP A 533 2.70 12.61 5.17
C ASP A 533 1.26 12.14 5.03
N ASP A 534 0.93 11.01 5.64
CA ASP A 534 -0.46 10.63 5.86
C ASP A 534 -1.13 11.72 6.72
N PHE A 535 -2.41 12.05 6.46
CA PHE A 535 -3.22 12.91 7.33
C PHE A 535 -3.39 12.26 8.72
N LEU A 536 -2.31 11.70 9.23
CA LEU A 536 -2.23 11.08 10.53
C LEU A 536 -1.81 12.11 11.57
N LEU A 537 -2.57 12.15 12.65
CA LEU A 537 -2.16 12.64 13.95
C LEU A 537 -2.12 14.16 14.17
N PHE A 538 -3.26 14.81 14.04
CA PHE A 538 -3.56 15.79 15.08
C PHE A 538 -4.88 15.42 15.74
N ILE A 539 -4.81 14.75 16.89
CA ILE A 539 -5.89 14.77 17.87
C ILE A 539 -5.87 16.19 18.44
N SER A 540 -6.44 17.15 17.70
CA SER A 540 -6.66 18.48 18.24
C SER A 540 -8.03 18.47 18.92
N PHE A 541 -8.00 18.45 20.23
CA PHE A 541 -9.16 18.77 21.04
C PHE A 541 -9.41 20.29 20.93
N HIS A 542 -10.47 20.66 20.27
CA HIS A 542 -11.07 21.98 20.46
C HIS A 542 -12.03 21.89 21.64
N PRO A 543 -11.77 22.58 22.77
CA PRO A 543 -12.63 22.49 23.96
C PRO A 543 -13.85 23.43 23.89
N SER A 544 -14.44 23.60 22.73
CA SER A 544 -15.58 24.51 22.59
C SER A 544 -16.54 24.06 21.48
N VAL A 545 -17.32 23.02 21.74
CA VAL A 545 -18.68 22.92 21.20
C VAL A 545 -19.56 22.22 22.27
N LEU A 546 -19.93 22.96 23.28
CA LEU A 546 -21.23 22.75 23.93
C LEU A 546 -22.27 23.36 22.98
N PRO A 547 -23.34 22.68 22.62
CA PRO A 547 -24.41 23.31 21.85
C PRO A 547 -25.09 24.36 22.73
N CYS A 548 -24.84 25.64 22.43
CA CYS A 548 -25.71 26.70 22.90
C CYS A 548 -27.08 26.52 22.27
N VAL A 549 -28.06 26.35 23.12
CA VAL A 549 -29.48 26.56 22.80
C VAL A 549 -29.60 27.94 22.23
N ILE A 550 -30.13 28.05 21.01
CA ILE A 550 -30.44 29.33 20.37
C ILE A 550 -31.69 29.88 21.07
N ASP A 551 -31.51 30.89 21.88
CA ASP A 551 -32.59 31.75 22.30
C ASP A 551 -32.49 33.06 21.49
N HIS A 552 -33.50 33.32 20.68
CA HIS A 552 -33.63 34.52 19.91
C HIS A 552 -34.00 35.68 20.83
N GLN A 553 -33.08 36.59 21.08
CA GLN A 553 -33.42 38.00 21.27
C GLN A 553 -32.23 38.91 20.87
N GLN A 554 -32.57 39.88 20.05
CA GLN A 554 -31.74 41.00 19.60
C GLN A 554 -31.26 41.84 20.78
N ASP A 555 -30.00 42.23 20.83
CA ASP A 555 -29.70 43.66 20.99
C ASP A 555 -28.26 44.03 20.63
N GLU A 556 -28.12 45.31 20.28
CA GLU A 556 -26.99 45.95 19.62
C GLU A 556 -25.86 46.38 20.56
N ARG A 557 -24.66 46.49 19.96
CA ARG A 557 -23.53 47.40 20.27
C ARG A 557 -22.69 47.16 21.54
N LYS A 558 -21.41 46.84 21.32
CA LYS A 558 -20.25 47.73 21.55
C LYS A 558 -18.92 47.09 21.17
N LYS A 559 -18.11 47.87 20.44
CA LYS A 559 -16.71 47.60 20.09
C LYS A 559 -15.81 47.76 21.33
N GLU A 560 -14.89 46.84 21.58
CA GLU A 560 -13.63 47.10 22.29
C GLU A 560 -12.42 46.37 21.71
N LYS A 561 -11.26 47.06 21.78
CA LYS A 561 -10.00 46.80 21.07
C LYS A 561 -9.16 45.71 21.72
N PRO A 562 -8.18 45.12 20.99
CA PRO A 562 -7.31 44.07 21.51
C PRO A 562 -6.17 44.62 22.40
N ILE A 563 -5.87 43.90 23.48
CA ILE A 563 -4.71 44.17 24.36
C ILE A 563 -3.58 43.22 23.96
N VAL A 564 -2.46 43.82 23.60
CA VAL A 564 -1.17 43.19 23.31
C VAL A 564 -0.48 42.88 24.63
N PHE A 565 0.02 41.67 24.84
CA PHE A 565 1.01 41.40 25.88
C PHE A 565 2.36 41.04 25.25
N VAL A 566 3.35 41.85 25.63
CA VAL A 566 4.76 41.75 25.31
C VAL A 566 5.43 40.77 26.28
N SER A 567 6.33 39.97 25.76
CA SER A 567 7.23 39.11 26.50
C SER A 567 8.36 39.90 27.17
N ASP A 568 8.73 39.53 28.38
CA ASP A 568 10.09 39.79 28.87
C ASP A 568 10.65 38.61 29.68
N ARG A 569 11.87 38.25 29.27
CA ARG A 569 12.79 37.34 29.93
C ARG A 569 13.59 38.08 31.01
N ALA A 570 13.87 37.51 32.14
CA ALA A 570 15.24 37.29 32.63
C ALA A 570 15.33 36.87 34.10
N ARG A 571 16.05 35.78 34.34
CA ARG A 571 17.08 35.46 35.36
C ARG A 571 16.96 35.98 36.83
N ALA A 572 17.03 35.08 37.83
CA ALA A 572 18.24 34.76 38.56
C ALA A 572 17.95 34.00 39.87
N ASN A 573 18.86 33.07 40.16
CA ASN A 573 19.02 32.28 41.39
C ASN A 573 19.15 33.13 42.65
N LYS A 574 18.70 32.58 43.81
CA LYS A 574 19.53 32.37 45.02
C LYS A 574 18.72 31.72 46.14
N GLU A 575 19.36 30.74 46.73
CA GLU A 575 19.09 30.13 48.04
C GLU A 575 19.07 31.16 49.15
N ILE A 576 18.39 30.85 50.29
CA ILE A 576 18.90 30.88 51.65
C ILE A 576 17.75 30.58 52.65
N GLU A 577 18.10 29.79 53.64
CA GLU A 577 17.59 29.27 54.88
C GLU A 577 16.61 30.06 55.76
N HIS A 578 15.82 29.23 56.47
CA HIS A 578 15.37 29.28 57.87
C HIS A 578 15.08 30.63 58.55
N ASP A 579 13.90 30.82 59.07
CA ASP A 579 13.59 30.77 60.50
C ASP A 579 12.07 30.96 60.75
N GLY A 580 11.60 30.30 61.79
CA GLY A 580 10.22 30.27 62.23
C GLY A 580 9.76 31.57 62.89
N ILE A 581 8.45 31.64 63.13
CA ILE A 581 7.75 32.13 64.34
C ILE A 581 6.23 32.21 64.04
N GLN A 582 5.51 31.50 64.91
CA GLN A 582 4.17 31.70 65.49
C GLN A 582 3.08 32.51 64.73
N GLY A 583 2.01 31.80 64.41
CA GLY A 583 0.69 32.04 65.01
C GLY A 583 -0.11 33.26 64.57
N GLU A 584 -1.10 33.02 63.72
CA GLU A 584 -2.42 33.65 63.90
C GLU A 584 -3.51 32.85 63.17
N LYS A 585 -4.54 32.39 63.88
CA LYS A 585 -5.75 31.73 63.46
C LYS A 585 -6.58 32.72 62.62
N LYS A 586 -6.63 32.57 61.29
CA LYS A 586 -7.69 33.20 60.46
C LYS A 586 -8.82 32.23 60.32
N LYS A 587 -10.00 32.69 60.77
CA LYS A 587 -11.30 32.03 60.71
C LYS A 587 -11.67 31.66 59.25
N LYS A 588 -12.03 30.39 59.03
CA LYS A 588 -12.66 29.89 57.81
C LYS A 588 -13.97 30.67 57.55
N PRO A 589 -14.26 31.08 56.33
CA PRO A 589 -15.58 31.60 55.99
C PRO A 589 -16.62 30.47 56.10
N LYS A 590 -17.73 30.73 56.75
CA LYS A 590 -18.88 29.84 56.83
C LYS A 590 -19.36 29.55 55.41
N GLN A 591 -19.34 28.28 54.97
CA GLN A 591 -20.10 27.80 53.85
C GLN A 591 -21.56 28.12 54.12
N LYS A 592 -22.18 28.93 53.24
CA LYS A 592 -23.62 29.02 53.10
C LYS A 592 -24.10 27.62 52.67
N LEU A 593 -24.90 26.96 53.49
CA LEU A 593 -25.74 25.85 53.08
C LEU A 593 -26.59 26.38 51.91
N LEU A 594 -26.33 25.90 50.71
CA LEU A 594 -27.24 25.98 49.59
C LEU A 594 -28.50 25.16 50.00
N GLN A 595 -29.62 25.82 50.02
CA GLN A 595 -30.93 25.12 50.15
C GLN A 595 -31.02 24.15 48.97
N PRO A 596 -31.59 22.94 49.13
CA PRO A 596 -31.83 22.03 48.04
C PRO A 596 -32.71 22.75 46.99
N GLU A 597 -32.21 22.81 45.74
CA GLU A 597 -33.05 23.24 44.61
C GLU A 597 -34.27 22.29 44.58
N GLU A 598 -35.48 22.85 44.52
CA GLU A 598 -36.70 22.06 44.37
C GLU A 598 -36.64 21.28 43.06
N GLU A 599 -36.67 19.96 43.14
CA GLU A 599 -36.73 19.07 41.97
C GLU A 599 -37.88 19.47 41.05
N THR A 600 -37.61 19.58 39.77
CA THR A 600 -38.61 19.84 38.73
C THR A 600 -39.61 18.64 38.67
N GLU A 601 -40.82 18.88 38.18
CA GLU A 601 -41.79 17.81 37.97
C GLU A 601 -41.30 16.71 37.04
N GLU A 602 -40.46 17.04 36.07
CA GLU A 602 -39.81 16.08 35.19
C GLU A 602 -38.79 15.20 35.94
N GLU A 603 -38.05 15.77 36.88
CA GLU A 603 -37.08 15.04 37.72
C GLU A 603 -37.81 14.12 38.73
N LYS A 604 -38.93 14.54 39.29
CA LYS A 604 -39.78 13.67 40.16
C LYS A 604 -40.35 12.51 39.38
N GLN A 605 -40.84 12.73 38.14
CA GLN A 605 -41.34 11.66 37.28
C GLN A 605 -40.20 10.70 36.86
N PHE A 606 -39.03 11.20 36.53
CA PHE A 606 -37.89 10.38 36.21
C PHE A 606 -37.43 9.53 37.39
N ARG A 607 -37.36 10.12 38.59
CA ARG A 607 -37.05 9.39 39.83
C ARG A 607 -38.09 8.29 40.14
N ALA A 608 -39.37 8.57 39.97
CA ALA A 608 -40.45 7.58 40.20
C ALA A 608 -40.36 6.39 39.21
N ILE A 609 -40.02 6.66 37.95
CA ILE A 609 -39.74 5.63 36.94
C ILE A 609 -38.50 4.82 37.33
N TYR A 610 -37.44 5.50 37.71
CA TYR A 610 -36.17 4.86 38.12
C TYR A 610 -36.37 3.96 39.33
N GLN A 611 -37.05 4.44 40.38
CA GLN A 611 -37.35 3.68 41.63
C GLN A 611 -38.16 2.43 41.35
N LYS A 612 -39.10 2.49 40.42
CA LYS A 612 -39.93 1.34 40.02
C LYS A 612 -39.11 0.25 39.32
N ILE A 613 -37.96 0.62 38.76
CA ILE A 613 -37.12 -0.25 37.94
C ILE A 613 -35.93 -0.77 38.75
N ALA A 614 -35.28 0.08 39.55
CA ALA A 614 -34.11 -0.23 40.36
C ALA A 614 -34.44 -1.02 41.64
N GLY A 615 -35.69 -1.18 41.96
CA GLY A 615 -36.10 -1.90 43.17
C GLY A 615 -35.75 -1.17 44.48
N GLU A 616 -35.65 -1.95 45.56
CA GLU A 616 -35.39 -1.40 46.90
C GLU A 616 -33.95 -0.91 47.11
N ASP A 617 -32.97 -1.48 46.37
CA ASP A 617 -31.57 -1.11 46.49
C ASP A 617 -31.20 0.19 45.72
N MET A 618 -32.13 0.73 44.94
CA MET A 618 -31.95 1.97 44.17
C MET A 618 -30.74 1.94 43.25
N GLN A 619 -30.36 0.77 42.73
CA GLN A 619 -29.22 0.55 41.82
C GLN A 619 -29.63 -0.38 40.68
N ILE A 620 -29.10 -0.13 39.47
CA ILE A 620 -29.41 -0.90 38.25
C ILE A 620 -28.22 -1.74 37.84
N CYS A 621 -28.36 -3.06 37.85
CA CYS A 621 -27.36 -3.98 37.30
C CYS A 621 -27.51 -4.17 35.79
N ALA A 622 -26.54 -4.85 35.15
CA ALA A 622 -26.52 -5.03 33.68
C ALA A 622 -27.74 -5.78 33.11
N ASN A 623 -28.31 -6.75 33.86
CA ASN A 623 -29.47 -7.49 33.41
C ASN A 623 -30.77 -6.63 33.52
N GLU A 624 -30.86 -5.84 34.56
CA GLU A 624 -31.96 -4.88 34.75
C GLU A 624 -31.88 -3.79 33.68
N LEU A 625 -30.67 -3.22 33.43
CA LEU A 625 -30.47 -2.26 32.39
C LEU A 625 -30.87 -2.80 31.01
N ARG A 626 -30.50 -4.04 30.68
CA ARG A 626 -30.92 -4.72 29.45
C ARG A 626 -32.44 -4.81 29.34
N THR A 627 -33.11 -5.19 30.42
CA THR A 627 -34.57 -5.32 30.45
C THR A 627 -35.27 -3.96 30.30
N ILE A 628 -34.73 -2.93 30.92
CA ILE A 628 -35.21 -1.55 30.81
C ILE A 628 -35.12 -1.07 29.37
N MET A 629 -33.90 -1.17 28.79
CA MET A 629 -33.64 -0.70 27.44
C MET A 629 -34.51 -1.43 26.42
N LYS A 630 -34.72 -2.74 26.58
CA LYS A 630 -35.66 -3.51 25.75
C LYS A 630 -37.08 -2.98 25.84
N ASN A 631 -37.57 -2.72 27.05
CA ASN A 631 -38.94 -2.24 27.28
C ASN A 631 -39.17 -0.80 26.82
N VAL A 632 -38.13 0.04 26.88
CA VAL A 632 -38.19 1.44 26.42
C VAL A 632 -38.12 1.54 24.91
N LEU A 633 -37.19 0.83 24.32
CA LEU A 633 -36.98 0.84 22.85
C LEU A 633 -38.17 0.17 22.12
N SER A 634 -38.76 -0.87 22.68
CA SER A 634 -39.94 -1.53 22.09
C SER A 634 -41.20 -0.65 22.08
N LYS A 635 -41.30 0.36 22.95
CA LYS A 635 -42.42 1.30 23.00
C LYS A 635 -42.30 2.46 22.03
N HIS A 636 -41.09 2.76 21.58
CA HIS A 636 -40.83 3.78 20.58
C HIS A 636 -40.74 3.10 19.19
N ASN A 637 -41.87 3.09 18.47
CA ASN A 637 -42.02 2.47 17.13
C ASN A 637 -41.02 2.95 16.05
N GLU A 638 -40.10 3.84 16.39
CA GLU A 638 -39.20 4.47 15.45
C GLU A 638 -37.87 3.69 15.23
N ILE A 639 -37.49 2.82 16.19
CA ILE A 639 -36.31 1.94 16.07
C ILE A 639 -36.74 0.54 16.50
N LYS A 640 -36.94 -0.34 15.52
CA LYS A 640 -37.26 -1.76 15.74
C LYS A 640 -35.98 -2.51 16.13
N THR A 641 -35.60 -2.49 17.40
CA THR A 641 -34.48 -3.29 17.88
C THR A 641 -34.96 -4.30 18.91
N GLU A 642 -34.27 -5.45 18.99
CA GLU A 642 -34.50 -6.45 20.03
C GLU A 642 -34.02 -6.03 21.44
N GLY A 643 -33.49 -4.81 21.56
CA GLY A 643 -32.82 -4.26 22.73
C GLY A 643 -31.31 -4.38 22.63
N PHE A 644 -30.58 -4.00 23.68
CA PHE A 644 -29.14 -4.08 23.73
C PHE A 644 -28.63 -5.45 24.18
N SER A 645 -27.47 -5.85 23.72
CA SER A 645 -26.75 -7.03 24.19
C SER A 645 -26.33 -6.86 25.66
N LEU A 646 -26.09 -7.96 26.35
CA LEU A 646 -25.60 -7.90 27.73
C LEU A 646 -24.18 -7.29 27.77
N GLU A 647 -23.40 -7.48 26.74
CA GLU A 647 -22.06 -6.89 26.61
C GLU A 647 -22.13 -5.38 26.50
N THR A 648 -23.02 -4.85 25.66
CA THR A 648 -23.27 -3.41 25.54
C THR A 648 -23.74 -2.82 26.87
N CYS A 649 -24.65 -3.48 27.59
CA CYS A 649 -25.11 -3.02 28.90
C CYS A 649 -23.97 -3.03 29.95
N ARG A 650 -23.09 -4.02 29.94
CA ARG A 650 -21.89 -4.05 30.81
C ARG A 650 -20.95 -2.92 30.49
N SER A 651 -20.74 -2.64 29.22
CA SER A 651 -19.89 -1.53 28.75
C SER A 651 -20.46 -0.18 29.16
N MET A 652 -21.80 0.00 29.12
CA MET A 652 -22.52 1.18 29.61
C MET A 652 -22.31 1.39 31.12
N ILE A 653 -22.43 0.34 31.93
CA ILE A 653 -22.17 0.43 33.36
C ILE A 653 -20.71 0.79 33.61
N ALA A 654 -19.77 0.07 32.99
CA ALA A 654 -18.34 0.35 33.17
C ALA A 654 -17.90 1.78 32.77
N LEU A 655 -18.67 2.42 31.87
CA LEU A 655 -18.47 3.83 31.51
C LEU A 655 -18.99 4.78 32.59
N MET A 656 -20.15 4.52 33.16
CA MET A 656 -20.90 5.44 34.02
C MET A 656 -20.71 5.21 35.50
N ASP A 657 -20.28 4.03 35.92
CA ASP A 657 -20.04 3.64 37.32
C ASP A 657 -18.81 4.42 37.86
N THR A 658 -19.10 5.54 38.49
CA THR A 658 -18.10 6.43 39.08
C THR A 658 -17.73 6.10 40.49
N ASP A 659 -18.60 5.38 41.19
CA ASP A 659 -18.46 4.97 42.60
C ASP A 659 -17.88 3.53 42.73
N GLY A 660 -17.70 2.81 41.63
CA GLY A 660 -17.10 1.47 41.61
C GLY A 660 -17.97 0.35 42.12
N THR A 661 -19.30 0.55 42.16
CA THR A 661 -20.28 -0.44 42.70
C THR A 661 -20.58 -1.57 41.71
N GLY A 662 -20.24 -1.42 40.43
CA GLY A 662 -20.61 -2.34 39.35
C GLY A 662 -22.08 -2.24 38.94
N LYS A 663 -22.79 -1.20 39.39
CA LYS A 663 -24.20 -0.90 39.11
C LYS A 663 -24.33 0.60 38.82
N LEU A 664 -25.51 1.03 38.37
CA LEU A 664 -25.81 2.44 38.13
C LEU A 664 -26.71 3.00 39.21
N ASN A 665 -26.33 4.08 39.85
CA ASN A 665 -27.20 4.91 40.67
C ASN A 665 -28.06 5.85 39.81
N LEU A 666 -28.98 6.60 40.43
CA LEU A 666 -29.92 7.49 39.73
C LEU A 666 -29.21 8.55 38.85
N GLN A 667 -28.13 9.15 39.34
CA GLN A 667 -27.41 10.21 38.62
C GLN A 667 -26.63 9.65 37.44
N GLU A 668 -26.00 8.51 37.63
CA GLU A 668 -25.26 7.80 36.59
C GLU A 668 -26.21 7.30 35.48
N PHE A 669 -27.36 6.76 35.84
CA PHE A 669 -28.38 6.37 34.88
C PHE A 669 -28.96 7.57 34.12
N LYS A 670 -29.21 8.72 34.80
CA LYS A 670 -29.67 9.95 34.14
C LYS A 670 -28.67 10.43 33.10
N HIS A 671 -27.37 10.37 33.43
CA HIS A 671 -26.32 10.75 32.52
C HIS A 671 -26.20 9.81 31.31
N LEU A 672 -26.20 8.50 31.54
CA LEU A 672 -26.25 7.47 30.51
C LEU A 672 -27.44 7.68 29.55
N TRP A 673 -28.60 7.90 30.08
CA TRP A 673 -29.84 8.07 29.31
C TRP A 673 -29.77 9.30 28.39
N LYS A 674 -29.21 10.41 28.90
CA LYS A 674 -28.98 11.61 28.10
C LYS A 674 -28.03 11.32 26.92
N LYS A 675 -26.91 10.65 27.16
CA LYS A 675 -25.95 10.27 26.12
C LYS A 675 -26.55 9.35 25.04
N ILE A 676 -27.30 8.34 25.45
CA ILE A 676 -28.01 7.43 24.52
C ILE A 676 -28.97 8.20 23.61
N LYS A 677 -29.74 9.17 24.16
CA LYS A 677 -30.62 10.02 23.36
C LYS A 677 -29.85 10.87 22.33
N GLU A 678 -28.73 11.47 22.73
CA GLU A 678 -27.87 12.24 21.84
C GLU A 678 -27.36 11.35 20.68
N TRP A 679 -26.82 10.18 20.97
CA TRP A 679 -26.34 9.24 19.97
C TRP A 679 -27.45 8.67 19.09
N GLN A 680 -28.65 8.44 19.64
CA GLN A 680 -29.82 8.04 18.86
C GLN A 680 -30.25 9.08 17.82
N LEU A 681 -30.17 10.37 18.16
CA LEU A 681 -30.47 11.44 17.20
C LEU A 681 -29.48 11.46 16.04
N ILE A 682 -28.20 11.21 16.32
CA ILE A 682 -27.17 11.09 15.28
C ILE A 682 -27.44 9.87 14.40
N PHE A 683 -27.71 8.70 15.00
CA PHE A 683 -28.03 7.48 14.25
C PHE A 683 -29.20 7.70 13.28
N LYS A 684 -30.31 8.27 13.74
CA LYS A 684 -31.50 8.58 12.91
C LYS A 684 -31.21 9.52 11.73
N ARG A 685 -30.19 10.36 11.83
CA ARG A 685 -29.78 11.26 10.72
C ARG A 685 -29.22 10.46 9.55
N TYR A 686 -28.55 9.34 9.84
CA TYR A 686 -27.91 8.49 8.84
C TYR A 686 -28.78 7.30 8.41
N ASP A 687 -29.61 6.73 9.28
CA ASP A 687 -30.63 5.71 8.96
C ASP A 687 -31.81 6.33 8.19
N LYS A 688 -31.59 6.71 6.95
CA LYS A 688 -32.59 7.40 6.11
C LYS A 688 -33.67 6.48 5.58
N ASP A 689 -33.35 5.22 5.35
CA ASP A 689 -34.25 4.18 4.84
C ASP A 689 -35.03 3.46 5.96
N LYS A 690 -34.72 3.82 7.21
CA LYS A 690 -35.32 3.20 8.42
C LYS A 690 -35.10 1.70 8.51
N SER A 691 -33.95 1.23 8.03
CA SER A 691 -33.53 -0.16 8.13
C SER A 691 -33.05 -0.55 9.54
N VAL A 692 -32.91 0.45 10.45
CA VAL A 692 -32.32 0.32 11.80
C VAL A 692 -30.85 -0.07 11.74
N SER A 693 -30.20 0.21 10.63
CA SER A 693 -28.77 0.05 10.42
C SER A 693 -28.22 1.24 9.64
N ILE A 694 -26.94 1.52 9.83
CA ILE A 694 -26.18 2.50 9.04
C ILE A 694 -25.01 1.79 8.38
N SER A 695 -24.62 2.23 7.20
CA SER A 695 -23.45 1.66 6.55
C SER A 695 -22.17 2.01 7.34
N SER A 696 -21.16 1.16 7.24
CA SER A 696 -19.86 1.40 7.87
C SER A 696 -19.20 2.71 7.39
N PHE A 697 -19.52 3.21 6.19
CA PHE A 697 -19.10 4.52 5.72
C PHE A 697 -19.83 5.68 6.41
N GLU A 698 -21.15 5.53 6.63
CA GLU A 698 -21.94 6.52 7.37
C GLU A 698 -21.56 6.57 8.84
N MET A 699 -21.09 5.45 9.40
CA MET A 699 -20.56 5.37 10.77
C MET A 699 -19.40 6.35 10.99
N ARG A 700 -18.53 6.56 9.99
CA ARG A 700 -17.45 7.55 10.08
C ARG A 700 -17.99 8.96 10.32
N ASN A 701 -19.03 9.34 9.58
CA ASN A 701 -19.67 10.64 9.76
C ASN A 701 -20.38 10.76 11.09
N ALA A 702 -21.08 9.68 11.52
CA ALA A 702 -21.76 9.63 12.80
C ALA A 702 -20.79 9.80 13.98
N VAL A 703 -19.62 9.19 13.91
CA VAL A 703 -18.54 9.32 14.90
C VAL A 703 -18.01 10.78 14.93
N ASN A 704 -17.81 11.41 13.78
CA ASN A 704 -17.42 12.83 13.71
C ASN A 704 -18.49 13.76 14.27
N ASP A 705 -19.78 13.53 13.94
CA ASP A 705 -20.91 14.34 14.43
C ASP A 705 -21.09 14.22 15.95
N ALA A 706 -20.67 13.11 16.55
CA ALA A 706 -20.64 12.94 17.99
C ALA A 706 -19.44 13.61 18.69
N GLY A 707 -18.54 14.23 17.90
CA GLY A 707 -17.38 14.95 18.40
C GLY A 707 -16.10 14.14 18.52
N PHE A 708 -16.08 12.87 18.08
CA PHE A 708 -14.88 12.04 18.08
C PHE A 708 -14.13 12.21 16.75
N GLN A 709 -12.90 12.67 16.82
CA GLN A 709 -12.00 12.73 15.66
C GLN A 709 -11.01 11.57 15.76
N LEU A 710 -11.20 10.57 14.92
CA LEU A 710 -10.40 9.36 14.91
C LEU A 710 -9.44 9.36 13.71
N ASN A 711 -8.31 8.68 13.87
CA ASN A 711 -7.45 8.39 12.74
C ASN A 711 -8.04 7.25 11.87
N LYS A 712 -7.49 7.10 10.66
CA LYS A 712 -7.92 6.08 9.70
C LYS A 712 -7.92 4.67 10.28
N GLN A 713 -6.87 4.29 11.02
CA GLN A 713 -6.72 2.95 11.57
C GLN A 713 -7.86 2.59 12.54
N LEU A 714 -8.32 3.57 13.33
CA LEU A 714 -9.44 3.37 14.24
C LEU A 714 -10.77 3.22 13.49
N TYR A 715 -11.00 3.97 12.40
CA TYR A 715 -12.16 3.75 11.54
C TYR A 715 -12.15 2.37 10.88
N ASP A 716 -10.98 1.91 10.43
CA ASP A 716 -10.83 0.56 9.86
C ASP A 716 -11.19 -0.51 10.89
N ILE A 717 -10.76 -0.34 12.15
CA ILE A 717 -11.10 -1.26 13.25
C ILE A 717 -12.59 -1.23 13.59
N ILE A 718 -13.20 -0.04 13.61
CA ILE A 718 -14.63 0.10 13.85
C ILE A 718 -15.42 -0.67 12.77
N ALA A 719 -15.08 -0.49 11.49
CA ALA A 719 -15.72 -1.21 10.42
C ALA A 719 -15.53 -2.73 10.55
N MET A 720 -14.32 -3.20 10.81
CA MET A 720 -14.02 -4.63 10.95
C MET A 720 -14.70 -5.29 12.16
N ARG A 721 -14.91 -4.55 13.25
CA ARG A 721 -15.44 -5.11 14.50
C ARG A 721 -16.95 -5.04 14.60
N TYR A 722 -17.56 -3.99 14.09
CA TYR A 722 -18.97 -3.67 14.33
C TYR A 722 -19.87 -3.81 13.11
N ALA A 723 -19.31 -3.85 11.89
CA ALA A 723 -20.09 -4.07 10.68
C ALA A 723 -20.37 -5.57 10.46
N ASP A 724 -21.56 -5.86 9.94
CA ASP A 724 -21.94 -7.19 9.49
C ASP A 724 -21.31 -7.52 8.11
N GLU A 725 -21.60 -8.69 7.58
CA GLU A 725 -21.11 -9.16 6.27
C GLU A 725 -21.57 -8.28 5.09
N HIS A 726 -22.67 -7.52 5.27
CA HIS A 726 -23.19 -6.56 4.30
C HIS A 726 -22.66 -5.14 4.50
N LEU A 727 -21.71 -4.95 5.44
CA LEU A 727 -21.10 -3.67 5.82
C LEU A 727 -22.08 -2.71 6.50
N ASN A 728 -23.12 -3.22 7.13
CA ASN A 728 -24.05 -2.46 7.93
C ASN A 728 -23.73 -2.60 9.42
N ILE A 729 -23.99 -1.55 10.16
CA ILE A 729 -23.83 -1.48 11.63
C ILE A 729 -25.22 -1.28 12.22
N ASP A 730 -25.69 -2.23 12.99
CA ASP A 730 -26.97 -2.15 13.67
C ASP A 730 -26.91 -1.19 14.87
N PHE A 731 -28.06 -0.86 15.43
CA PHE A 731 -28.13 0.13 16.50
C PHE A 731 -27.46 -0.35 17.82
N ASP A 732 -27.41 -1.66 18.12
CA ASP A 732 -26.68 -2.19 19.28
C ASP A 732 -25.17 -2.04 19.12
N SER A 733 -24.64 -2.47 17.98
CA SER A 733 -23.21 -2.35 17.62
C SER A 733 -22.77 -0.88 17.56
N TYR A 734 -23.62 0.00 17.02
CA TYR A 734 -23.41 1.44 17.00
C TYR A 734 -23.25 2.01 18.42
N ILE A 735 -24.22 1.74 19.31
CA ILE A 735 -24.17 2.22 20.70
C ILE A 735 -22.99 1.60 21.46
N CYS A 736 -22.71 0.31 21.25
CA CYS A 736 -21.55 -0.35 21.86
C CYS A 736 -20.23 0.36 21.49
N CYS A 737 -20.06 0.70 20.20
CA CYS A 737 -18.92 1.46 19.73
C CYS A 737 -18.81 2.84 20.42
N PHE A 738 -19.92 3.59 20.49
CA PHE A 738 -19.93 4.93 21.08
C PHE A 738 -19.66 4.91 22.60
N VAL A 739 -20.18 3.94 23.31
CA VAL A 739 -19.88 3.74 24.74
C VAL A 739 -18.38 3.51 24.94
N ARG A 740 -17.75 2.69 24.12
CA ARG A 740 -16.33 2.41 24.22
C ARG A 740 -15.47 3.63 23.83
N LEU A 741 -15.85 4.36 22.78
CA LEU A 741 -15.19 5.61 22.39
C LEU A 741 -15.26 6.64 23.53
N GLU A 742 -16.43 6.90 24.10
CA GLU A 742 -16.61 7.82 25.23
C GLU A 742 -15.73 7.42 26.43
N GLY A 743 -15.69 6.12 26.77
CA GLY A 743 -14.89 5.60 27.88
C GLY A 743 -13.38 5.79 27.66
N MET A 744 -12.91 5.66 26.42
CA MET A 744 -11.51 5.92 26.07
C MET A 744 -11.18 7.40 26.17
N PHE A 745 -11.99 8.25 25.56
CA PHE A 745 -11.74 9.69 25.52
C PHE A 745 -11.83 10.31 26.92
N SER A 746 -12.78 9.89 27.76
CA SER A 746 -12.93 10.37 29.15
C SER A 746 -11.75 10.01 30.04
N LYS A 747 -11.17 8.83 29.89
CA LYS A 747 -10.06 8.35 30.74
C LYS A 747 -8.67 8.87 30.34
N TYR A 748 -8.47 9.21 29.05
CA TYR A 748 -7.14 9.51 28.53
C TYR A 748 -6.89 10.99 28.19
N THR A 749 -7.92 11.82 28.14
CA THR A 749 -7.79 13.26 27.85
C THR A 749 -6.84 14.01 28.78
N PRO A 750 -6.79 13.77 30.09
CA PRO A 750 -5.86 14.49 30.99
C PRO A 750 -4.39 14.13 30.78
N HIS A 751 -4.08 12.97 30.19
CA HIS A 751 -2.72 12.45 30.05
C HIS A 751 -2.10 12.63 28.65
N LEU A 752 -2.89 13.03 27.66
CA LEU A 752 -2.42 13.22 26.27
C LEU A 752 -1.70 14.56 26.04
N MET A 753 -1.94 15.55 26.91
CA MET A 753 -1.34 16.88 26.76
C MET A 753 0.19 16.96 27.08
N PHE A 754 0.81 15.90 27.62
CA PHE A 754 2.20 15.92 28.10
C PHE A 754 3.06 14.73 27.69
N SER A 755 2.76 14.01 26.58
CA SER A 755 3.48 12.79 26.24
C SER A 755 4.33 12.89 24.96
N THR A 756 5.57 12.37 25.03
CA THR A 756 6.48 12.17 23.90
C THR A 756 5.99 11.09 22.91
N GLU A 757 6.41 11.13 21.64
CA GLU A 757 5.96 10.25 20.55
C GLU A 757 5.97 8.75 20.87
N SER A 758 6.99 8.23 21.56
CA SER A 758 7.07 6.81 21.93
C SER A 758 6.03 6.37 22.98
N SER A 759 5.53 7.32 23.80
CA SER A 759 4.42 7.10 24.74
C SER A 759 3.06 7.09 24.03
N LEU A 760 2.95 7.81 22.93
CA LEU A 760 1.73 7.89 22.12
C LEU A 760 1.45 6.57 21.39
N ILE A 761 2.46 5.94 20.80
CA ILE A 761 2.36 4.63 20.11
C ILE A 761 1.89 3.52 21.07
N LYS A 762 2.47 3.46 22.30
CA LYS A 762 2.00 2.51 23.31
C LYS A 762 0.56 2.76 23.77
N LYS A 763 0.11 4.02 23.79
CA LYS A 763 -1.27 4.37 24.15
C LYS A 763 -2.25 4.03 23.03
N ILE A 764 -1.85 4.21 21.77
CA ILE A 764 -2.63 3.77 20.60
C ILE A 764 -2.77 2.25 20.59
N GLN A 765 -1.73 1.48 20.90
CA GLN A 765 -1.79 0.03 21.06
C GLN A 765 -2.77 -0.40 22.16
N ASN A 766 -2.82 0.31 23.28
CA ASN A 766 -3.81 0.06 24.33
C ASN A 766 -5.24 0.42 23.90
N ILE A 767 -5.41 1.46 23.08
CA ILE A 767 -6.69 1.83 22.45
C ILE A 767 -7.15 0.73 21.49
N LEU A 768 -6.23 0.17 20.70
CA LEU A 768 -6.48 -0.95 19.80
C LEU A 768 -6.94 -2.23 20.52
N HIS A 769 -6.48 -2.43 21.75
CA HIS A 769 -6.89 -3.57 22.60
C HIS A 769 -8.29 -3.37 23.22
N PHE A 770 -8.72 -2.12 23.41
CA PHE A 770 -10.01 -1.79 24.03
C PHE A 770 -11.16 -1.67 23.01
N LEU A 771 -10.88 -1.21 21.78
CA LEU A 771 -11.83 -1.19 20.68
C LEU A 771 -12.03 -2.60 20.11
#